data_46cc377f90ef537ecb3096cc5564b546
#
_entry.id   46cc377f90ef537ecb3096cc5564b546
#
_cell.length_a   1.000
_cell.length_b   1.000
_cell.length_c   1.000
_cell.angle_alpha   90.00
_cell.angle_beta   90.00
_cell.angle_gamma   90.00
#
_symmetry.space_group_name_H-M   'P 1'
#
loop_
_entity.id
_entity.type
_entity.pdbx_description
1 polymer ?
#
loop_
_entity_poly.entity_id
_entity_poly.type
_entity_poly.pdbx_seq_one_letter_code
_entity_poly.pdbx_strand_id
1 'polypeptide(L)'
;MADSSNKAMPLRIALLAQAADAAGLSADILASLPAVQHIAVNDDFNAALHTAIQAVNQGQLVQLTLQCKPNEPQQRLLMLSGLAAAKNKIHPHAYLAGFAEGSVNSIEIALTQSRRQKADLSHQQTSETLAADQQFLAFFNMVDNIARRTLNAAGNKNHYWFTEPHKARVASLTLNANTDSESSLVLTQATGLQKAQSLLNASRLFFVLSGLNETALSVQLEQLKQRLADLPNDLAPNDLTPNDKAALIALMAKNLTQFQTDVSSSATSSISLPTIVLQGASITAVLQEISAISNALPKVIAEKSHYKTPAGSCFSPAPNSKGGVTFVYPGVGTVYPGMFREFHQYFPALFAQLEREGNLKEMLQAEKTYGENPAEMTLGELAIAGVGSSYLLTQLLCEEFAVKPDFALGYSKGEASMWASLGVWKNPHALIELTQTSPIFTTAISGKLTAVREAWQLTDAEEITWNSFVVRCDSASIEALLPEFPRAYLAIIQGDTCVLAGCEATCRALLKKLGKRGIAANRVTAMHTTPALSQHSQVTEFYTQPLCDQLPTNIKFISAAGLLPQNQNVPVSIDSQSIANSIADTFCTTLDFTALIRTAREQGARLFVEIGADRQTSTLIDKINRTDNVTTESCTVAANAKGGEDIVTLLKCIAQLITHQIPLSLSPLLQGLEEQVNTLKLRSASSANTIPNTTQGEPV
;
A
#
# COMPACT_ATOMS: atom_id res chain seq x y z
N MET A 1 18.62 -38.93 41.26
CA MET A 1 19.79 -38.23 40.69
C MET A 1 19.26 -37.35 39.56
N ALA A 2 19.24 -36.06 39.78
CA ALA A 2 18.71 -35.09 38.88
C ALA A 2 19.67 -34.88 37.71
N ASP A 3 19.20 -35.18 36.52
CA ASP A 3 19.90 -34.91 35.28
C ASP A 3 19.91 -33.38 35.07
N SER A 4 21.00 -32.73 35.47
CA SER A 4 21.26 -31.33 35.18
C SER A 4 21.67 -31.17 33.71
N SER A 5 20.73 -31.38 32.79
CA SER A 5 20.94 -31.04 31.39
C SER A 5 21.21 -29.51 31.33
N ASN A 6 22.45 -29.20 31.05
CA ASN A 6 22.96 -27.86 30.78
C ASN A 6 22.14 -27.27 29.61
N LYS A 7 21.01 -26.63 29.92
CA LYS A 7 20.21 -25.95 28.89
C LYS A 7 21.02 -24.79 28.37
N ALA A 8 21.68 -24.99 27.24
CA ALA A 8 22.41 -23.93 26.56
C ALA A 8 21.53 -22.67 26.43
N MET A 9 22.08 -21.53 26.78
CA MET A 9 21.41 -20.23 26.63
C MET A 9 21.39 -19.85 25.15
N PRO A 10 20.32 -19.22 24.65
CA PRO A 10 20.30 -18.67 23.30
C PRO A 10 21.49 -17.74 23.07
N LEU A 11 22.05 -17.73 21.85
CA LEU A 11 23.22 -16.91 21.53
C LEU A 11 22.98 -15.40 21.73
N ARG A 12 21.83 -14.87 21.41
CA ARG A 12 21.46 -13.45 21.56
C ARG A 12 22.50 -12.47 21.02
N ILE A 13 23.04 -12.76 19.83
CA ILE A 13 23.98 -11.88 19.14
C ILE A 13 23.17 -10.91 18.28
N ALA A 14 23.31 -9.63 18.59
CA ALA A 14 22.71 -8.54 17.84
C ALA A 14 23.43 -8.34 16.51
N LEU A 15 22.67 -8.25 15.42
CA LEU A 15 23.16 -8.13 14.05
C LEU A 15 22.65 -6.83 13.41
N LEU A 16 23.56 -6.11 12.73
CA LEU A 16 23.23 -4.95 11.92
C LEU A 16 23.84 -5.12 10.53
N ALA A 17 23.01 -5.35 9.54
CA ALA A 17 23.42 -5.37 8.14
C ALA A 17 23.64 -3.92 7.66
N GLN A 18 24.81 -3.64 7.12
CA GLN A 18 25.15 -2.34 6.54
C GLN A 18 25.50 -2.56 5.07
N ALA A 19 24.64 -2.06 4.18
CA ALA A 19 25.00 -1.94 2.78
C ALA A 19 26.16 -0.94 2.64
N ALA A 20 26.91 -1.05 1.57
CA ALA A 20 28.08 -0.19 1.31
C ALA A 20 27.81 1.31 1.38
N ASP A 21 26.58 1.70 1.09
CA ASP A 21 26.07 3.06 1.00
C ASP A 21 25.23 3.48 2.21
N ALA A 22 25.00 2.60 3.18
CA ALA A 22 24.29 2.99 4.40
C ALA A 22 25.20 3.81 5.32
N ALA A 23 24.68 4.90 5.85
CA ALA A 23 25.34 5.60 6.96
C ALA A 23 25.50 4.60 8.11
N GLY A 24 26.75 4.36 8.51
CA GLY A 24 27.07 3.50 9.65
C GLY A 24 26.49 4.05 10.96
N LEU A 25 26.71 3.33 12.06
CA LEU A 25 26.44 3.87 13.41
C LEU A 25 27.12 5.23 13.52
N SER A 26 26.45 6.21 14.17
CA SER A 26 27.05 7.54 14.36
C SER A 26 28.41 7.45 15.03
N ALA A 27 29.28 8.42 14.73
CA ALA A 27 30.62 8.44 15.29
C ALA A 27 30.61 8.40 16.84
N ASP A 28 29.61 9.04 17.45
CA ASP A 28 29.41 9.07 18.91
C ASP A 28 29.09 7.68 19.47
N ILE A 29 28.26 6.90 18.77
CA ILE A 29 27.94 5.51 19.15
C ILE A 29 29.18 4.64 18.98
N LEU A 30 29.87 4.75 17.84
CA LEU A 30 31.11 4.00 17.61
C LEU A 30 32.21 4.30 18.64
N ALA A 31 32.35 5.58 19.05
CA ALA A 31 33.30 5.99 20.08
C ALA A 31 32.96 5.41 21.49
N SER A 32 31.71 5.10 21.75
CA SER A 32 31.24 4.50 23.02
C SER A 32 31.41 2.96 23.10
N LEU A 33 31.69 2.33 21.96
CA LEU A 33 31.79 0.88 21.84
C LEU A 33 33.26 0.40 22.01
N PRO A 34 33.47 -0.88 22.37
CA PRO A 34 34.82 -1.49 22.37
C PRO A 34 35.46 -1.39 20.98
N ALA A 35 36.79 -1.54 20.93
CA ALA A 35 37.52 -1.60 19.67
C ALA A 35 36.89 -2.65 18.72
N VAL A 36 36.71 -2.29 17.47
CA VAL A 36 36.09 -3.17 16.46
C VAL A 36 37.11 -4.20 16.02
N GLN A 37 36.78 -5.48 16.17
CA GLN A 37 37.53 -6.56 15.56
C GLN A 37 37.02 -6.79 14.14
N HIS A 38 37.90 -6.65 13.16
CA HIS A 38 37.58 -6.93 11.75
C HIS A 38 37.88 -8.40 11.44
N ILE A 39 36.90 -9.11 10.93
CA ILE A 39 37.01 -10.49 10.46
C ILE A 39 36.60 -10.53 9.01
N ALA A 40 37.52 -10.97 8.14
CA ALA A 40 37.23 -11.16 6.73
C ALA A 40 36.75 -12.59 6.49
N VAL A 41 35.70 -12.73 5.70
CA VAL A 41 35.25 -14.02 5.16
C VAL A 41 36.06 -14.29 3.90
N ASN A 42 36.95 -15.29 3.99
CA ASN A 42 37.79 -15.74 2.89
C ASN A 42 37.20 -17.03 2.30
N ASP A 43 37.87 -18.16 2.51
CA ASP A 43 37.51 -19.45 1.94
C ASP A 43 36.52 -20.27 2.80
N ASP A 44 36.33 -19.89 4.07
CA ASP A 44 35.48 -20.60 5.02
C ASP A 44 34.62 -19.61 5.84
N PHE A 45 33.35 -19.57 5.48
CA PHE A 45 32.36 -18.74 6.18
C PHE A 45 32.10 -19.25 7.61
N ASN A 46 32.02 -20.57 7.81
CA ASN A 46 31.70 -21.14 9.11
C ASN A 46 32.81 -20.83 10.12
N ALA A 47 34.06 -21.00 9.73
CA ALA A 47 35.22 -20.66 10.59
C ALA A 47 35.25 -19.16 10.94
N ALA A 48 34.97 -18.28 9.97
CA ALA A 48 34.86 -16.83 10.19
C ALA A 48 33.71 -16.49 11.15
N LEU A 49 32.53 -17.10 10.95
CA LEU A 49 31.39 -16.90 11.83
C LEU A 49 31.61 -17.42 13.24
N HIS A 50 32.23 -18.59 13.38
CA HIS A 50 32.59 -19.17 14.69
C HIS A 50 33.52 -18.24 15.46
N THR A 51 34.57 -17.73 14.78
CA THR A 51 35.51 -16.74 15.36
C THR A 51 34.76 -15.48 15.78
N ALA A 52 33.84 -14.99 14.97
CA ALA A 52 33.00 -13.82 15.27
C ALA A 52 32.10 -14.05 16.50
N ILE A 53 31.44 -15.21 16.60
CA ILE A 53 30.63 -15.59 17.76
C ILE A 53 31.48 -15.65 19.05
N GLN A 54 32.66 -16.23 18.98
CA GLN A 54 33.57 -16.30 20.14
C GLN A 54 34.01 -14.91 20.60
N ALA A 55 34.40 -14.03 19.68
CA ALA A 55 34.80 -12.67 19.98
C ALA A 55 33.65 -11.85 20.61
N VAL A 56 32.44 -11.98 20.08
CA VAL A 56 31.25 -11.33 20.66
C VAL A 56 30.94 -11.84 22.07
N ASN A 57 31.10 -13.14 22.32
CA ASN A 57 30.93 -13.73 23.66
C ASN A 57 32.00 -13.25 24.66
N GLN A 58 33.15 -12.82 24.16
CA GLN A 58 34.19 -12.16 24.95
C GLN A 58 33.97 -10.66 25.15
N GLY A 59 32.85 -10.15 24.68
CA GLY A 59 32.42 -8.74 24.84
C GLY A 59 32.95 -7.79 23.76
N GLN A 60 33.51 -8.33 22.67
CA GLN A 60 34.04 -7.52 21.57
C GLN A 60 32.91 -7.11 20.58
N LEU A 61 33.12 -5.99 19.90
CA LEU A 61 32.37 -5.62 18.71
C LEU A 61 33.08 -6.21 17.49
N VAL A 62 32.34 -6.95 16.68
CA VAL A 62 32.89 -7.59 15.48
C VAL A 62 32.29 -6.99 14.22
N GLN A 63 33.12 -6.71 13.23
CA GLN A 63 32.72 -6.40 11.87
C GLN A 63 33.13 -7.55 10.95
N LEU A 64 32.12 -8.30 10.48
CA LEU A 64 32.27 -9.35 9.49
C LEU A 64 32.13 -8.77 8.08
N THR A 65 33.10 -8.99 7.21
CA THR A 65 33.11 -8.44 5.84
C THR A 65 33.57 -9.48 4.83
N LEU A 66 33.05 -9.34 3.59
CA LEU A 66 33.66 -10.04 2.46
C LEU A 66 34.96 -9.35 2.05
N GLN A 67 35.97 -10.14 1.67
CA GLN A 67 37.16 -9.63 1.02
C GLN A 67 36.80 -9.37 -0.47
N CYS A 68 36.30 -8.17 -0.76
CA CYS A 68 35.88 -7.80 -2.10
C CYS A 68 37.04 -7.26 -2.96
N LYS A 69 36.87 -7.37 -4.29
CA LYS A 69 37.73 -6.69 -5.26
C LYS A 69 37.74 -5.18 -5.04
N PRO A 70 38.87 -4.48 -5.27
CA PRO A 70 38.87 -3.02 -5.21
C PRO A 70 37.82 -2.45 -6.18
N ASN A 71 36.87 -1.68 -5.69
CA ASN A 71 35.76 -1.03 -6.38
C ASN A 71 34.35 -1.71 -6.30
N GLU A 72 34.20 -2.84 -5.61
CA GLU A 72 32.86 -3.33 -5.28
C GLU A 72 32.39 -2.80 -3.93
N PRO A 73 31.09 -2.45 -3.79
CA PRO A 73 30.52 -1.99 -2.54
C PRO A 73 30.65 -3.08 -1.46
N GLN A 74 31.35 -2.78 -0.37
CA GLN A 74 31.54 -3.73 0.72
C GLN A 74 30.29 -3.85 1.58
N GLN A 75 29.66 -5.02 1.58
CA GLN A 75 28.65 -5.37 2.56
C GLN A 75 29.31 -5.70 3.89
N ARG A 76 28.78 -5.15 4.98
CA ARG A 76 29.34 -5.30 6.33
C ARG A 76 28.24 -5.77 7.26
N LEU A 77 28.57 -6.72 8.13
CA LEU A 77 27.69 -7.17 9.18
C LEU A 77 28.37 -6.87 10.53
N LEU A 78 27.76 -5.96 11.30
CA LEU A 78 28.21 -5.71 12.67
C LEU A 78 27.52 -6.70 13.60
N MET A 79 28.30 -7.28 14.50
CA MET A 79 27.88 -8.27 15.48
C MET A 79 28.34 -7.84 16.88
N LEU A 80 27.40 -7.83 17.83
CA LEU A 80 27.67 -7.50 19.24
C LEU A 80 26.74 -8.28 20.16
N SER A 81 27.06 -8.38 21.44
CA SER A 81 26.16 -9.04 22.38
C SER A 81 24.84 -8.25 22.50
N GLY A 82 23.73 -8.95 22.67
CA GLY A 82 22.43 -8.29 22.88
C GLY A 82 22.41 -7.38 24.10
N LEU A 83 23.19 -7.67 25.11
CA LEU A 83 23.36 -6.82 26.28
C LEU A 83 24.12 -5.51 25.95
N ALA A 84 25.18 -5.59 25.14
CA ALA A 84 25.92 -4.41 24.69
C ALA A 84 25.06 -3.54 23.79
N ALA A 85 24.26 -4.14 22.89
CA ALA A 85 23.29 -3.40 22.07
C ALA A 85 22.27 -2.65 22.93
N ALA A 86 21.68 -3.31 23.92
CA ALA A 86 20.71 -2.70 24.82
C ALA A 86 21.32 -1.56 25.66
N LYS A 87 22.53 -1.77 26.23
CA LYS A 87 23.26 -0.77 27.03
C LYS A 87 23.54 0.51 26.22
N ASN A 88 23.89 0.36 24.95
CA ASN A 88 24.23 1.47 24.06
C ASN A 88 23.02 1.97 23.22
N LYS A 89 21.80 1.54 23.54
CA LYS A 89 20.56 1.91 22.83
C LYS A 89 20.63 1.67 21.31
N ILE A 90 21.37 0.63 20.91
CA ILE A 90 21.45 0.18 19.52
C ILE A 90 20.25 -0.70 19.23
N HIS A 91 19.53 -0.44 18.16
CA HIS A 91 18.39 -1.23 17.69
C HIS A 91 18.87 -2.23 16.64
N PRO A 92 19.09 -3.52 16.99
CA PRO A 92 19.53 -4.52 16.03
C PRO A 92 18.49 -4.76 14.93
N HIS A 93 18.93 -5.17 13.76
CA HIS A 93 18.09 -5.62 12.66
C HIS A 93 17.53 -7.02 12.95
N ALA A 94 18.37 -7.92 13.43
CA ALA A 94 18.01 -9.27 13.84
C ALA A 94 18.89 -9.73 15.01
N TYR A 95 18.50 -10.84 15.63
CA TYR A 95 19.37 -11.59 16.54
C TYR A 95 19.72 -12.94 15.93
N LEU A 96 21.01 -13.30 15.95
CA LEU A 96 21.43 -14.69 15.81
C LEU A 96 21.13 -15.41 17.13
N ALA A 97 20.15 -16.30 17.10
CA ALA A 97 19.64 -16.98 18.28
C ALA A 97 20.16 -18.43 18.41
N GLY A 98 20.50 -19.05 17.27
CA GLY A 98 21.08 -20.39 17.21
C GLY A 98 22.04 -20.55 16.03
N PHE A 99 23.09 -21.33 16.23
CA PHE A 99 24.05 -21.70 15.19
C PHE A 99 24.58 -23.11 15.49
N ALA A 100 24.54 -24.00 14.54
CA ALA A 100 25.04 -25.35 14.63
C ALA A 100 25.71 -25.79 13.33
N GLU A 101 26.76 -26.58 13.44
CA GLU A 101 27.50 -27.22 12.36
C GLU A 101 27.39 -28.72 12.49
N GLY A 102 27.41 -29.47 11.39
CA GLY A 102 27.43 -30.93 11.34
C GLY A 102 26.46 -31.50 10.32
N SER A 103 26.77 -32.63 9.77
CA SER A 103 26.07 -33.28 8.65
C SER A 103 24.70 -33.84 8.96
N VAL A 104 24.28 -33.90 10.23
CA VAL A 104 22.99 -34.47 10.62
C VAL A 104 22.29 -33.58 11.64
N ASN A 105 21.09 -33.10 11.32
CA ASN A 105 20.22 -32.34 12.22
C ASN A 105 20.78 -30.98 12.71
N SER A 106 21.64 -30.32 11.94
CA SER A 106 22.18 -28.99 12.30
C SER A 106 21.02 -28.01 12.61
N ILE A 107 19.96 -28.04 11.87
CA ILE A 107 18.78 -27.16 12.08
C ILE A 107 18.08 -27.47 13.42
N GLU A 108 17.91 -28.73 13.82
CA GLU A 108 17.27 -29.07 15.09
C GLU A 108 18.11 -28.64 16.29
N ILE A 109 19.44 -28.75 16.17
CA ILE A 109 20.39 -28.25 17.20
C ILE A 109 20.28 -26.74 17.31
N ALA A 110 20.32 -26.01 16.18
CA ALA A 110 20.19 -24.55 16.14
C ALA A 110 18.82 -24.07 16.68
N LEU A 111 17.73 -24.76 16.37
CA LEU A 111 16.39 -24.51 16.91
C LEU A 111 16.35 -24.73 18.43
N THR A 112 16.90 -25.84 18.91
CA THR A 112 16.98 -26.14 20.33
C THR A 112 17.79 -25.07 21.08
N GLN A 113 18.92 -24.66 20.54
CA GLN A 113 19.76 -23.58 21.10
C GLN A 113 19.01 -22.24 21.14
N SER A 114 18.23 -21.94 20.10
CA SER A 114 17.42 -20.72 20.04
C SER A 114 16.15 -20.76 20.90
N ARG A 115 15.85 -21.90 21.52
CA ARG A 115 14.58 -22.19 22.22
C ARG A 115 13.36 -22.01 21.32
N ARG A 116 13.47 -22.39 20.05
CA ARG A 116 12.42 -22.35 19.05
C ARG A 116 12.11 -23.76 18.55
N GLN A 117 10.92 -23.90 18.01
CA GLN A 117 10.49 -25.13 17.35
C GLN A 117 10.31 -24.85 15.84
N LYS A 118 10.25 -25.90 15.04
CA LYS A 118 10.01 -25.80 13.60
C LYS A 118 8.71 -25.04 13.28
N ALA A 119 7.70 -25.18 14.12
CA ALA A 119 6.43 -24.44 14.01
C ALA A 119 6.54 -22.92 14.23
N ASP A 120 7.63 -22.46 14.89
CA ASP A 120 7.87 -21.03 15.08
C ASP A 120 8.49 -20.35 13.84
N LEU A 121 8.99 -21.13 12.87
CA LEU A 121 9.66 -20.60 11.69
C LEU A 121 8.64 -19.97 10.75
N SER A 122 8.78 -18.69 10.50
CA SER A 122 8.02 -17.97 9.50
C SER A 122 8.67 -17.98 8.10
N HIS A 123 9.94 -18.38 8.01
CA HIS A 123 10.66 -18.59 6.74
C HIS A 123 11.78 -19.59 6.91
N GLN A 124 12.00 -20.41 5.88
CA GLN A 124 13.09 -21.39 5.81
C GLN A 124 13.79 -21.26 4.46
N GLN A 125 15.09 -21.11 4.50
CA GLN A 125 15.94 -21.11 3.32
C GLN A 125 16.98 -22.22 3.45
N THR A 126 17.06 -23.09 2.46
CA THR A 126 18.03 -24.17 2.37
C THR A 126 18.81 -24.01 1.08
N SER A 127 20.10 -24.07 1.16
CA SER A 127 21.00 -23.99 0.02
C SER A 127 21.92 -25.20 -0.01
N GLU A 128 22.04 -25.79 -1.18
CA GLU A 128 23.07 -26.79 -1.44
C GLU A 128 24.45 -26.14 -1.47
N THR A 129 25.47 -26.82 -1.93
CA THR A 129 26.85 -26.32 -1.86
C THR A 129 27.01 -24.89 -2.38
N LEU A 130 27.41 -23.98 -1.50
CA LEU A 130 27.70 -22.58 -1.77
C LEU A 130 29.15 -22.25 -1.44
N ALA A 131 29.79 -21.38 -2.21
CA ALA A 131 31.07 -20.76 -1.86
C ALA A 131 30.95 -19.84 -0.63
N ALA A 132 32.03 -19.59 0.09
CA ALA A 132 32.00 -18.83 1.36
C ALA A 132 31.41 -17.40 1.20
N ASP A 133 31.70 -16.75 0.10
CA ASP A 133 31.12 -15.44 -0.24
C ASP A 133 29.59 -15.50 -0.43
N GLN A 134 29.09 -16.52 -1.10
CA GLN A 134 27.66 -16.74 -1.28
C GLN A 134 26.96 -17.09 0.03
N GLN A 135 27.62 -17.85 0.92
CA GLN A 135 27.11 -18.15 2.26
C GLN A 135 26.98 -16.87 3.10
N PHE A 136 28.00 -16.01 3.09
CA PHE A 136 27.95 -14.72 3.76
C PHE A 136 26.82 -13.84 3.18
N LEU A 137 26.67 -13.78 1.86
CA LEU A 137 25.62 -13.02 1.20
C LEU A 137 24.23 -13.53 1.57
N ALA A 138 24.02 -14.84 1.65
CA ALA A 138 22.76 -15.44 2.09
C ALA A 138 22.44 -15.04 3.55
N PHE A 139 23.43 -15.08 4.43
CA PHE A 139 23.27 -14.64 5.81
C PHE A 139 23.00 -13.12 5.92
N PHE A 140 23.78 -12.30 5.24
CA PHE A 140 23.57 -10.84 5.18
C PHE A 140 22.18 -10.49 4.67
N ASN A 141 21.76 -11.09 3.57
CA ASN A 141 20.44 -10.84 2.96
C ASN A 141 19.30 -11.27 3.90
N MET A 142 19.45 -12.37 4.63
CA MET A 142 18.44 -12.79 5.59
C MET A 142 18.31 -11.78 6.75
N VAL A 143 19.41 -11.23 7.26
CA VAL A 143 19.39 -10.17 8.28
C VAL A 143 18.74 -8.90 7.73
N ASP A 144 19.07 -8.49 6.51
CA ASP A 144 18.48 -7.32 5.85
C ASP A 144 16.97 -7.53 5.55
N ASN A 145 16.58 -8.71 5.11
CA ASN A 145 15.19 -9.08 4.90
C ASN A 145 14.36 -9.01 6.19
N ILE A 146 14.90 -9.46 7.32
CA ILE A 146 14.23 -9.32 8.62
C ILE A 146 14.09 -7.85 8.99
N ALA A 147 15.15 -7.04 8.78
CA ALA A 147 15.13 -5.61 9.08
C ALA A 147 14.12 -4.84 8.22
N ARG A 148 14.07 -5.13 6.93
CA ARG A 148 13.12 -4.54 5.97
C ARG A 148 11.73 -5.14 6.07
N ARG A 149 11.59 -6.26 6.76
CA ARG A 149 10.37 -7.07 6.79
C ARG A 149 9.93 -7.47 5.39
N THR A 150 10.87 -7.89 4.57
CA THR A 150 10.65 -8.25 3.16
C THR A 150 10.99 -9.71 2.94
N LEU A 151 10.18 -10.43 2.19
CA LEU A 151 10.52 -11.74 1.62
C LEU A 151 10.78 -11.60 0.13
N ASN A 152 11.84 -12.29 -0.31
CA ASN A 152 12.12 -12.46 -1.73
C ASN A 152 11.32 -13.68 -2.22
N ALA A 153 10.26 -13.44 -2.98
CA ALA A 153 9.54 -14.53 -3.65
C ALA A 153 10.33 -15.05 -4.86
N ALA A 154 10.14 -16.31 -5.20
CA ALA A 154 10.64 -16.85 -6.46
C ALA A 154 10.14 -15.99 -7.62
N GLY A 155 11.03 -15.64 -8.55
CA GLY A 155 10.71 -14.73 -9.67
C GLY A 155 10.97 -13.24 -9.40
N ASN A 156 11.81 -12.89 -8.42
CA ASN A 156 12.31 -11.53 -8.13
C ASN A 156 11.24 -10.47 -7.71
N LYS A 157 10.10 -10.90 -7.22
CA LYS A 157 9.07 -9.97 -6.73
C LYS A 157 9.03 -9.97 -5.22
N ASN A 158 9.74 -9.06 -4.59
CA ASN A 158 9.72 -8.88 -3.14
C ASN A 158 8.34 -8.43 -2.66
N HIS A 159 7.93 -8.88 -1.49
CA HIS A 159 6.72 -8.46 -0.81
C HIS A 159 6.95 -8.37 0.70
N TYR A 160 6.00 -7.75 1.43
CA TYR A 160 6.07 -7.69 2.88
C TYR A 160 6.08 -9.09 3.50
N TRP A 161 6.93 -9.28 4.49
CA TRP A 161 7.00 -10.53 5.26
C TRP A 161 5.91 -10.53 6.33
N PHE A 162 4.73 -10.98 5.98
CA PHE A 162 3.59 -11.03 6.88
C PHE A 162 3.80 -12.04 8.01
N THR A 163 3.35 -11.68 9.22
CA THR A 163 3.25 -12.57 10.37
C THR A 163 1.88 -12.46 11.01
N GLU A 164 1.52 -13.42 11.83
CA GLU A 164 0.34 -13.29 12.69
C GLU A 164 0.58 -12.19 13.75
N PRO A 165 -0.48 -11.56 14.26
CA PRO A 165 -0.38 -10.55 15.31
C PRO A 165 0.46 -11.04 16.49
N HIS A 166 1.35 -10.18 16.98
CA HIS A 166 2.26 -10.44 18.10
C HIS A 166 3.29 -11.57 17.92
N LYS A 167 3.38 -12.19 16.74
CA LYS A 167 4.45 -13.15 16.43
C LYS A 167 5.65 -12.44 15.82
N ALA A 168 6.84 -12.79 16.32
CA ALA A 168 8.08 -12.31 15.73
C ALA A 168 8.44 -13.14 14.49
N ARG A 169 9.12 -12.52 13.52
CA ARG A 169 9.73 -13.23 12.40
C ARG A 169 10.88 -14.09 12.91
N VAL A 170 10.84 -15.36 12.58
CA VAL A 170 11.89 -16.34 12.89
C VAL A 170 12.26 -17.01 11.58
N ALA A 171 13.52 -16.91 11.20
CA ALA A 171 14.05 -17.52 9.99
C ALA A 171 15.09 -18.58 10.31
N SER A 172 15.10 -19.64 9.52
CA SER A 172 16.23 -20.56 9.46
C SER A 172 16.95 -20.47 8.12
N LEU A 173 18.26 -20.52 8.18
CA LEU A 173 19.15 -20.60 7.02
C LEU A 173 20.03 -21.83 7.17
N THR A 174 19.83 -22.83 6.30
CA THR A 174 20.69 -24.02 6.22
C THR A 174 21.58 -23.89 5.00
N LEU A 175 22.87 -23.91 5.23
CA LEU A 175 23.93 -23.78 4.21
C LEU A 175 24.60 -25.11 4.01
N ASN A 176 25.04 -25.39 2.78
CA ASN A 176 25.70 -26.64 2.38
C ASN A 176 24.90 -27.89 2.82
N ALA A 177 23.60 -27.86 2.65
CA ALA A 177 22.70 -28.93 3.06
C ALA A 177 23.14 -30.28 2.47
N ASN A 178 23.00 -31.34 3.30
CA ASN A 178 23.38 -32.72 2.96
C ASN A 178 24.88 -32.94 2.70
N THR A 179 25.74 -32.07 3.21
CA THR A 179 27.21 -32.23 3.14
C THR A 179 27.81 -32.32 4.54
N ASP A 180 29.06 -32.73 4.65
CA ASP A 180 29.78 -32.77 5.94
C ASP A 180 30.06 -31.37 6.51
N SER A 181 29.94 -30.35 5.68
CA SER A 181 30.08 -28.92 6.05
C SER A 181 28.72 -28.21 6.21
N GLU A 182 27.64 -28.94 6.42
CA GLU A 182 26.31 -28.35 6.66
C GLU A 182 26.33 -27.46 7.90
N SER A 183 25.74 -26.29 7.81
CA SER A 183 25.52 -25.43 8.96
C SER A 183 24.14 -24.81 8.93
N SER A 184 23.56 -24.64 10.11
CA SER A 184 22.24 -24.03 10.25
C SER A 184 22.28 -22.86 11.24
N LEU A 185 21.62 -21.77 10.82
CA LEU A 185 21.45 -20.56 11.60
C LEU A 185 19.97 -20.34 11.88
N VAL A 186 19.65 -19.88 13.10
CA VAL A 186 18.32 -19.41 13.45
C VAL A 186 18.39 -17.91 13.80
N LEU A 187 17.66 -17.14 13.04
CA LEU A 187 17.56 -15.68 13.17
C LEU A 187 16.20 -15.29 13.71
N THR A 188 16.16 -14.33 14.61
CA THR A 188 14.91 -13.81 15.16
C THR A 188 14.81 -12.31 14.97
N GLN A 189 13.59 -11.83 14.74
CA GLN A 189 13.32 -10.40 14.60
C GLN A 189 13.78 -9.61 15.84
N ALA A 190 14.37 -8.45 15.60
CA ALA A 190 14.69 -7.44 16.60
C ALA A 190 13.78 -6.20 16.42
N THR A 191 14.00 -5.19 17.27
CA THR A 191 13.24 -3.94 17.26
C THR A 191 13.64 -2.97 16.15
N GLY A 192 14.83 -3.15 15.58
CA GLY A 192 15.33 -2.30 14.50
C GLY A 192 14.54 -2.49 13.22
N LEU A 193 14.20 -1.37 12.58
CA LEU A 193 13.62 -1.31 11.25
C LEU A 193 14.58 -0.57 10.33
N GLN A 194 14.67 -1.00 9.10
CA GLN A 194 15.31 -0.20 8.06
C GLN A 194 14.54 1.11 7.88
N LYS A 195 15.29 2.15 7.56
CA LYS A 195 14.72 3.47 7.27
C LYS A 195 13.79 3.39 6.06
N ALA A 196 12.71 4.14 6.11
CA ALA A 196 11.79 4.26 4.98
C ALA A 196 12.52 4.76 3.73
N GLN A 197 12.19 4.19 2.59
CA GLN A 197 12.65 4.72 1.31
C GLN A 197 11.95 6.06 1.04
N SER A 198 12.64 6.96 0.36
CA SER A 198 12.03 8.21 -0.08
C SER A 198 11.06 8.01 -1.23
N LEU A 199 9.89 8.60 -1.14
CA LEU A 199 8.90 8.60 -2.23
C LEU A 199 9.44 9.24 -3.51
N LEU A 200 10.30 10.25 -3.37
CA LEU A 200 10.86 11.03 -4.46
C LEU A 200 12.36 10.76 -4.62
N ASN A 201 12.84 10.80 -5.85
CA ASN A 201 14.24 10.64 -6.20
C ASN A 201 14.49 11.18 -7.62
N ALA A 202 15.68 11.00 -8.17
CA ALA A 202 16.01 11.49 -9.52
C ALA A 202 15.18 10.86 -10.67
N SER A 203 14.48 9.74 -10.43
CA SER A 203 13.57 9.07 -11.37
C SER A 203 12.09 9.25 -11.03
N ARG A 204 11.78 9.98 -9.96
CA ARG A 204 10.41 10.33 -9.54
C ARG A 204 10.42 11.78 -9.06
N LEU A 205 10.24 12.68 -10.02
CA LEU A 205 10.28 14.11 -9.81
C LEU A 205 8.89 14.65 -9.51
N PHE A 206 8.82 15.60 -8.57
CA PHE A 206 7.58 16.19 -8.11
C PHE A 206 7.83 17.66 -7.74
N PHE A 207 7.22 18.59 -8.46
CA PHE A 207 7.33 20.03 -8.21
C PHE A 207 5.96 20.66 -8.04
N VAL A 208 5.86 21.61 -7.13
CA VAL A 208 4.62 22.33 -6.82
C VAL A 208 4.83 23.81 -7.04
N LEU A 209 3.97 24.42 -7.86
CA LEU A 209 4.01 25.85 -8.16
C LEU A 209 2.65 26.47 -7.83
N SER A 210 2.63 27.56 -7.11
CA SER A 210 1.39 28.26 -6.76
C SER A 210 1.50 29.77 -7.08
N GLY A 211 0.42 30.35 -7.57
CA GLY A 211 0.42 31.75 -7.96
C GLY A 211 -0.99 32.36 -7.94
N LEU A 212 -1.07 33.65 -7.71
CA LEU A 212 -2.33 34.39 -7.60
C LEU A 212 -3.15 34.41 -8.90
N ASN A 213 -2.46 34.30 -10.04
CA ASN A 213 -3.06 34.42 -11.38
C ASN A 213 -2.21 33.69 -12.43
N GLU A 214 -2.68 33.66 -13.66
CA GLU A 214 -2.02 33.08 -14.81
C GLU A 214 -0.59 33.60 -15.02
N THR A 215 -0.40 34.91 -14.91
CA THR A 215 0.93 35.53 -15.10
C THR A 215 1.93 35.04 -14.04
N ALA A 216 1.51 34.97 -12.78
CA ALA A 216 2.38 34.52 -11.69
C ALA A 216 2.74 33.01 -11.89
N LEU A 217 1.79 32.18 -12.30
CA LEU A 217 2.03 30.76 -12.60
C LEU A 217 2.97 30.60 -13.80
N SER A 218 2.78 31.38 -14.87
CA SER A 218 3.63 31.35 -16.06
C SER A 218 5.07 31.75 -15.75
N VAL A 219 5.28 32.76 -14.89
CA VAL A 219 6.62 33.16 -14.42
C VAL A 219 7.29 32.01 -13.65
N GLN A 220 6.58 31.35 -12.75
CA GLN A 220 7.15 30.23 -11.99
C GLN A 220 7.47 29.02 -12.87
N LEU A 221 6.60 28.71 -13.86
CA LEU A 221 6.87 27.66 -14.85
C LEU A 221 8.15 27.94 -15.62
N GLU A 222 8.34 29.18 -16.10
CA GLU A 222 9.56 29.53 -16.84
C GLU A 222 10.81 29.53 -15.93
N GLN A 223 10.72 30.00 -14.70
CA GLN A 223 11.82 29.92 -13.73
C GLN A 223 12.21 28.47 -13.43
N LEU A 224 11.24 27.58 -13.24
CA LEU A 224 11.54 26.16 -13.02
C LEU A 224 12.17 25.54 -14.27
N LYS A 225 11.64 25.84 -15.46
CA LYS A 225 12.18 25.39 -16.75
C LYS A 225 13.65 25.79 -16.91
N GLN A 226 14.00 27.04 -16.63
CA GLN A 226 15.38 27.51 -16.69
C GLN A 226 16.30 26.74 -15.74
N ARG A 227 15.89 26.59 -14.46
CA ARG A 227 16.68 25.84 -13.47
C ARG A 227 16.88 24.37 -13.83
N LEU A 228 15.90 23.74 -14.49
CA LEU A 228 16.00 22.35 -14.96
C LEU A 228 16.87 22.27 -16.22
N ALA A 229 16.84 23.30 -17.09
CA ALA A 229 17.69 23.37 -18.30
C ALA A 229 19.17 23.59 -17.99
N ASP A 230 19.50 24.15 -16.81
CA ASP A 230 20.89 24.27 -16.34
C ASP A 230 21.50 22.91 -15.90
N LEU A 231 20.69 21.87 -15.77
CA LEU A 231 21.12 20.51 -15.46
C LEU A 231 21.20 19.66 -16.73
N PRO A 232 22.03 18.58 -16.76
CA PRO A 232 22.04 17.66 -17.89
C PRO A 232 20.67 17.04 -18.12
N ASN A 233 19.94 17.52 -19.13
CA ASN A 233 18.55 17.16 -19.37
C ASN A 233 18.35 16.14 -20.48
N ASP A 234 19.41 15.82 -21.23
CA ASP A 234 19.48 14.82 -22.30
C ASP A 234 19.84 13.40 -21.80
N LEU A 235 20.26 13.29 -20.53
CA LEU A 235 20.66 12.03 -19.90
C LEU A 235 19.48 11.33 -19.21
N ALA A 236 19.50 10.00 -19.24
CA ALA A 236 18.60 9.22 -18.40
C ALA A 236 18.95 9.41 -16.90
N PRO A 237 17.99 9.27 -15.98
CA PRO A 237 18.24 9.48 -14.54
C PRO A 237 19.38 8.65 -13.96
N ASN A 238 19.62 7.45 -14.51
CA ASN A 238 20.70 6.57 -14.07
C ASN A 238 22.09 7.06 -14.53
N ASP A 239 22.14 7.77 -15.66
CA ASP A 239 23.37 8.26 -16.29
C ASP A 239 23.81 9.63 -15.74
N LEU A 240 22.95 10.31 -14.97
CA LEU A 240 23.32 11.55 -14.25
C LEU A 240 24.44 11.29 -13.25
N THR A 241 25.38 12.22 -13.15
CA THR A 241 26.43 12.16 -12.13
C THR A 241 25.85 12.23 -10.72
N PRO A 242 26.54 11.78 -9.67
CA PRO A 242 26.09 11.95 -8.29
C PRO A 242 25.82 13.42 -7.94
N ASN A 243 26.62 14.35 -8.47
CA ASN A 243 26.41 15.80 -8.24
C ASN A 243 25.16 16.32 -8.91
N ASP A 244 24.88 15.92 -10.15
CA ASP A 244 23.68 16.33 -10.88
C ASP A 244 22.41 15.78 -10.20
N LYS A 245 22.45 14.51 -9.77
CA LYS A 245 21.37 13.91 -8.96
C LYS A 245 21.15 14.69 -7.66
N ALA A 246 22.24 15.03 -6.97
CA ALA A 246 22.15 15.80 -5.72
C ALA A 246 21.55 17.20 -5.97
N ALA A 247 21.97 17.89 -7.04
CA ALA A 247 21.44 19.21 -7.40
C ALA A 247 19.94 19.15 -7.75
N LEU A 248 19.54 18.16 -8.52
CA LEU A 248 18.13 17.91 -8.90
C LEU A 248 17.25 17.64 -7.68
N ILE A 249 17.68 16.76 -6.78
CA ILE A 249 16.94 16.41 -5.56
C ILE A 249 16.89 17.62 -4.61
N ALA A 250 17.99 18.39 -4.50
CA ALA A 250 18.01 19.62 -3.70
C ALA A 250 17.05 20.69 -4.25
N LEU A 251 16.96 20.83 -5.57
CA LEU A 251 15.99 21.73 -6.22
C LEU A 251 14.56 21.32 -5.88
N MET A 252 14.24 20.04 -5.94
CA MET A 252 12.93 19.49 -5.61
C MET A 252 12.59 19.70 -4.12
N ALA A 253 13.52 19.37 -3.22
CA ALA A 253 13.36 19.57 -1.78
C ALA A 253 13.10 21.05 -1.44
N LYS A 254 13.88 21.96 -2.03
CA LYS A 254 13.70 23.41 -1.87
C LYS A 254 12.33 23.89 -2.35
N ASN A 255 11.86 23.38 -3.50
CA ASN A 255 10.55 23.72 -4.04
C ASN A 255 9.42 23.29 -3.09
N LEU A 256 9.45 22.04 -2.60
CA LEU A 256 8.44 21.52 -1.68
C LEU A 256 8.46 22.27 -0.33
N THR A 257 9.63 22.56 0.22
CA THR A 257 9.77 23.33 1.47
C THR A 257 9.23 24.75 1.32
N GLN A 258 9.51 25.41 0.20
CA GLN A 258 8.96 26.73 -0.10
C GLN A 258 7.44 26.68 -0.15
N PHE A 259 6.86 25.74 -0.90
CA PHE A 259 5.42 25.59 -0.97
C PHE A 259 4.78 25.33 0.41
N GLN A 260 5.41 24.47 1.25
CA GLN A 260 4.94 24.23 2.62
C GLN A 260 4.92 25.53 3.45
N THR A 261 5.94 26.37 3.31
CA THR A 261 6.03 27.67 3.98
C THR A 261 4.96 28.63 3.49
N ASP A 262 4.75 28.70 2.19
CA ASP A 262 3.75 29.58 1.56
C ASP A 262 2.32 29.20 1.99
N VAL A 263 1.99 27.91 2.03
CA VAL A 263 0.69 27.40 2.52
C VAL A 263 0.50 27.74 4.00
N SER A 264 1.53 27.53 4.83
CA SER A 264 1.46 27.84 6.27
C SER A 264 1.26 29.35 6.52
N SER A 265 1.87 30.20 5.70
CA SER A 265 1.71 31.65 5.77
C SER A 265 0.35 32.11 5.27
N SER A 266 -0.21 31.41 4.28
CA SER A 266 -1.51 31.73 3.67
C SER A 266 -2.70 31.26 4.50
N ALA A 267 -2.49 30.35 5.46
CA ALA A 267 -3.55 29.88 6.37
C ALA A 267 -4.14 31.01 7.24
N THR A 268 -3.43 32.15 7.35
CA THR A 268 -3.92 33.38 8.01
C THR A 268 -4.68 34.31 7.06
N SER A 269 -4.60 34.09 5.75
CA SER A 269 -5.32 34.85 4.73
C SER A 269 -6.25 33.94 3.95
N SER A 270 -7.51 34.31 3.79
CA SER A 270 -8.53 33.54 3.03
C SER A 270 -8.27 33.47 1.51
N ILE A 271 -7.02 33.62 1.06
CA ILE A 271 -6.66 33.66 -0.36
C ILE A 271 -6.32 32.24 -0.81
N SER A 272 -7.16 31.70 -1.68
CA SER A 272 -6.92 30.46 -2.40
C SER A 272 -5.92 30.72 -3.53
N LEU A 273 -4.76 30.03 -3.51
CA LEU A 273 -3.74 30.13 -4.54
C LEU A 273 -3.86 28.97 -5.53
N PRO A 274 -4.27 29.20 -6.79
CA PRO A 274 -4.21 28.17 -7.82
C PRO A 274 -2.84 27.50 -7.87
N THR A 275 -2.83 26.16 -7.88
CA THR A 275 -1.62 25.36 -7.70
C THR A 275 -1.47 24.36 -8.83
N ILE A 276 -0.29 24.36 -9.44
CA ILE A 276 0.14 23.38 -10.45
C ILE A 276 1.04 22.35 -9.76
N VAL A 277 0.83 21.07 -10.06
CA VAL A 277 1.78 20.01 -9.71
C VAL A 277 2.33 19.42 -10.99
N LEU A 278 3.66 19.29 -11.08
CA LEU A 278 4.38 18.71 -12.18
C LEU A 278 5.05 17.41 -11.72
N GLN A 279 4.91 16.35 -12.50
CA GLN A 279 5.53 15.06 -12.24
C GLN A 279 6.25 14.55 -13.48
N GLY A 280 7.33 13.79 -13.29
CA GLY A 280 8.04 13.16 -14.40
C GLY A 280 9.10 12.16 -13.94
N ALA A 281 9.44 11.23 -14.80
CA ALA A 281 10.46 10.22 -14.54
C ALA A 281 11.88 10.70 -14.89
N SER A 282 12.04 11.89 -15.48
CA SER A 282 13.31 12.51 -15.85
C SER A 282 13.16 14.01 -15.97
N ILE A 283 14.28 14.74 -16.05
CA ILE A 283 14.29 16.19 -16.30
C ILE A 283 13.56 16.50 -17.63
N THR A 284 13.88 15.77 -18.69
CA THR A 284 13.22 15.93 -20.00
C THR A 284 11.71 15.75 -19.92
N ALA A 285 11.24 14.73 -19.15
CA ALA A 285 9.81 14.51 -18.98
C ALA A 285 9.14 15.69 -18.28
N VAL A 286 9.76 16.26 -17.23
CA VAL A 286 9.21 17.45 -16.54
C VAL A 286 9.23 18.68 -17.45
N LEU A 287 10.26 18.87 -18.28
CA LEU A 287 10.31 19.96 -19.26
C LEU A 287 9.19 19.86 -20.30
N GLN A 288 8.85 18.63 -20.75
CA GLN A 288 7.71 18.36 -21.63
C GLN A 288 6.37 18.71 -20.92
N GLU A 289 6.21 18.31 -19.66
CA GLU A 289 5.02 18.64 -18.85
C GLU A 289 4.89 20.16 -18.64
N ILE A 290 5.98 20.89 -18.38
CA ILE A 290 5.98 22.35 -18.29
C ILE A 290 5.50 22.96 -19.62
N SER A 291 6.01 22.49 -20.75
CA SER A 291 5.62 23.00 -22.07
C SER A 291 4.14 22.72 -22.38
N ALA A 292 3.69 21.52 -22.03
CA ALA A 292 2.30 21.10 -22.25
C ALA A 292 1.31 21.94 -21.41
N ILE A 293 1.60 22.13 -20.12
CA ILE A 293 0.71 22.93 -19.25
C ILE A 293 0.77 24.42 -19.60
N SER A 294 1.93 24.97 -19.96
CA SER A 294 2.05 26.38 -20.37
C SER A 294 1.15 26.68 -21.57
N ASN A 295 1.08 25.75 -22.53
CA ASN A 295 0.21 25.88 -23.71
C ASN A 295 -1.28 25.73 -23.35
N ALA A 296 -1.60 24.90 -22.36
CA ALA A 296 -2.98 24.62 -21.97
C ALA A 296 -3.55 25.66 -20.99
N LEU A 297 -2.70 26.35 -20.23
CA LEU A 297 -3.05 27.16 -19.07
C LEU A 297 -4.13 28.22 -19.38
N PRO A 298 -4.03 29.05 -20.46
CA PRO A 298 -5.04 30.07 -20.76
C PRO A 298 -6.42 29.45 -20.97
N LYS A 299 -6.48 28.34 -21.72
CA LYS A 299 -7.75 27.63 -22.00
C LYS A 299 -8.34 27.01 -20.74
N VAL A 300 -7.52 26.33 -19.94
CA VAL A 300 -7.93 25.67 -18.70
C VAL A 300 -8.51 26.67 -17.69
N ILE A 301 -7.89 27.86 -17.59
CA ILE A 301 -8.39 28.94 -16.73
C ILE A 301 -9.71 29.51 -17.25
N ALA A 302 -9.79 29.79 -18.56
CA ALA A 302 -11.02 30.35 -19.16
C ALA A 302 -12.22 29.41 -19.04
N GLU A 303 -12.01 28.12 -19.24
CA GLU A 303 -13.04 27.08 -19.16
C GLU A 303 -13.31 26.60 -17.73
N LYS A 304 -12.48 27.00 -16.76
CA LYS A 304 -12.47 26.47 -15.37
C LYS A 304 -12.40 24.94 -15.35
N SER A 305 -11.73 24.35 -16.33
CA SER A 305 -11.62 22.91 -16.48
C SER A 305 -10.45 22.35 -15.66
N HIS A 306 -10.46 21.04 -15.39
CA HIS A 306 -9.37 20.34 -14.73
C HIS A 306 -8.35 19.84 -15.75
N TYR A 307 -7.07 20.12 -15.53
CA TYR A 307 -5.97 19.63 -16.36
C TYR A 307 -5.29 18.44 -15.67
N LYS A 308 -5.12 17.35 -16.40
CA LYS A 308 -4.41 16.14 -15.92
C LYS A 308 -3.65 15.51 -17.07
N THR A 309 -2.44 15.01 -16.81
CA THR A 309 -1.64 14.25 -17.77
C THR A 309 -1.46 12.80 -17.34
N PRO A 310 -1.11 11.90 -18.26
CA PRO A 310 -0.75 10.52 -17.91
C PRO A 310 0.46 10.41 -16.97
N ALA A 311 1.39 11.36 -17.00
CA ALA A 311 2.53 11.42 -16.08
C ALA A 311 2.10 11.75 -14.64
N GLY A 312 0.96 12.42 -14.47
CA GLY A 312 0.40 12.83 -13.17
C GLY A 312 0.47 14.31 -12.89
N SER A 313 1.00 15.11 -13.83
CA SER A 313 0.92 16.56 -13.71
C SER A 313 -0.53 17.01 -13.75
N CYS A 314 -0.89 17.98 -12.92
CA CYS A 314 -2.27 18.43 -12.81
C CYS A 314 -2.36 19.90 -12.37
N PHE A 315 -3.52 20.50 -12.70
CA PHE A 315 -3.88 21.86 -12.33
C PHE A 315 -5.40 22.00 -12.26
N SER A 316 -5.87 22.71 -11.26
CA SER A 316 -7.28 23.11 -11.15
C SER A 316 -7.40 24.60 -10.87
N PRO A 317 -7.91 25.40 -11.81
CA PRO A 317 -8.15 26.84 -11.58
C PRO A 317 -9.30 27.12 -10.64
N ALA A 318 -10.21 26.14 -10.48
CA ALA A 318 -11.35 26.17 -9.57
C ALA A 318 -11.27 24.97 -8.61
N PRO A 319 -10.48 25.10 -7.52
CA PRO A 319 -10.31 24.00 -6.56
C PRO A 319 -11.65 23.59 -5.93
N ASN A 320 -11.87 22.29 -5.78
CA ASN A 320 -13.07 21.74 -5.16
C ASN A 320 -12.98 21.64 -3.62
N SER A 321 -12.04 22.35 -3.01
CA SER A 321 -11.81 22.34 -1.55
C SER A 321 -13.01 22.82 -0.72
N LYS A 322 -13.82 23.71 -1.27
CA LYS A 322 -15.00 24.23 -0.55
C LYS A 322 -16.04 23.16 -0.24
N GLY A 323 -16.09 22.04 -0.99
CA GLY A 323 -16.95 20.90 -0.73
C GLY A 323 -16.28 19.82 0.13
N GLY A 324 -15.02 20.04 0.56
CA GLY A 324 -14.25 19.05 1.30
C GLY A 324 -13.89 17.80 0.50
N VAL A 325 -13.31 16.83 1.19
CA VAL A 325 -12.92 15.54 0.62
C VAL A 325 -13.96 14.49 0.94
N THR A 326 -14.41 13.75 -0.09
CA THR A 326 -15.29 12.60 0.07
C THR A 326 -14.49 11.32 -0.14
N PHE A 327 -14.34 10.48 0.89
CA PHE A 327 -13.79 9.15 0.74
C PHE A 327 -14.86 8.21 0.18
N VAL A 328 -14.53 7.54 -0.91
CA VAL A 328 -15.41 6.59 -1.60
C VAL A 328 -14.81 5.20 -1.52
N TYR A 329 -15.53 4.30 -0.88
CA TYR A 329 -15.11 2.92 -0.67
C TYR A 329 -15.69 2.00 -1.74
N PRO A 330 -14.85 1.29 -2.52
CA PRO A 330 -15.32 0.44 -3.61
C PRO A 330 -15.97 -0.85 -3.10
N GLY A 331 -16.72 -1.49 -3.98
CA GLY A 331 -17.33 -2.79 -3.75
C GLY A 331 -16.36 -3.97 -3.92
N VAL A 332 -16.91 -5.18 -3.91
CA VAL A 332 -16.14 -6.41 -4.12
C VAL A 332 -15.59 -6.50 -5.55
N GLY A 333 -14.35 -6.98 -5.68
CA GLY A 333 -13.74 -7.33 -6.97
C GLY A 333 -12.81 -6.28 -7.56
N THR A 334 -12.34 -5.34 -6.75
CA THR A 334 -11.30 -4.38 -7.13
C THR A 334 -9.89 -4.89 -6.86
N VAL A 335 -9.74 -5.88 -5.98
CA VAL A 335 -8.45 -6.47 -5.60
C VAL A 335 -7.76 -7.18 -6.76
N TYR A 336 -6.43 -7.14 -6.80
CA TYR A 336 -5.62 -7.78 -7.82
C TYR A 336 -4.31 -8.31 -7.24
N PRO A 337 -3.71 -9.35 -7.88
CA PRO A 337 -2.44 -9.91 -7.43
C PRO A 337 -1.33 -8.87 -7.36
N GLY A 338 -0.61 -8.84 -6.25
CA GLY A 338 0.54 -7.97 -6.04
C GLY A 338 0.21 -6.51 -5.71
N MET A 339 -1.06 -6.15 -5.46
CA MET A 339 -1.43 -4.80 -5.02
C MET A 339 -0.67 -4.38 -3.77
N PHE A 340 -0.26 -3.11 -3.69
CA PHE A 340 0.46 -2.51 -2.54
C PHE A 340 1.78 -3.20 -2.16
N ARG A 341 2.36 -3.97 -3.09
CA ARG A 341 3.54 -4.80 -2.84
C ARG A 341 4.71 -4.03 -2.25
N GLU A 342 4.91 -2.78 -2.67
CA GLU A 342 6.07 -1.97 -2.32
C GLU A 342 5.82 -0.99 -1.16
N PHE A 343 4.58 -0.75 -0.76
CA PHE A 343 4.25 0.29 0.23
C PHE A 343 5.01 0.14 1.55
N HIS A 344 5.24 -1.09 2.01
CA HIS A 344 5.98 -1.33 3.26
C HIS A 344 7.40 -0.78 3.26
N GLN A 345 8.03 -0.61 2.09
CA GLN A 345 9.37 -0.04 1.96
C GLN A 345 9.37 1.47 2.19
N TYR A 346 8.27 2.13 1.87
CA TYR A 346 8.08 3.58 2.00
C TYR A 346 7.40 3.95 3.31
N PHE A 347 6.58 3.07 3.86
CA PHE A 347 5.81 3.28 5.09
C PHE A 347 6.01 2.12 6.09
N PRO A 348 7.26 1.79 6.47
CA PRO A 348 7.52 0.63 7.33
C PRO A 348 6.93 0.78 8.73
N ALA A 349 6.84 1.99 9.27
CA ALA A 349 6.23 2.26 10.57
C ALA A 349 4.73 1.98 10.57
N LEU A 350 4.02 2.43 9.53
CA LEU A 350 2.60 2.16 9.34
C LEU A 350 2.33 0.65 9.25
N PHE A 351 3.05 -0.08 8.41
CA PHE A 351 2.89 -1.53 8.29
C PHE A 351 3.15 -2.25 9.62
N ALA A 352 4.19 -1.82 10.36
CA ALA A 352 4.49 -2.37 11.69
C ALA A 352 3.38 -2.06 12.71
N GLN A 353 2.71 -0.92 12.62
CA GLN A 353 1.58 -0.54 13.45
C GLN A 353 0.36 -1.40 13.11
N LEU A 354 -0.03 -1.49 11.85
CA LEU A 354 -1.18 -2.28 11.40
C LEU A 354 -1.04 -3.76 11.74
N GLU A 355 0.17 -4.31 11.66
CA GLU A 355 0.44 -5.70 12.06
C GLU A 355 0.28 -5.94 13.57
N ARG A 356 0.51 -4.92 14.41
CA ARG A 356 0.25 -5.01 15.86
C ARG A 356 -1.23 -4.85 16.20
N GLU A 357 -1.94 -4.01 15.47
CA GLU A 357 -3.35 -3.69 15.71
C GLU A 357 -4.29 -4.80 15.24
N GLY A 358 -3.89 -5.56 14.23
CA GLY A 358 -4.71 -6.62 13.67
C GLY A 358 -3.96 -7.59 12.77
N ASN A 359 -4.69 -8.53 12.17
CA ASN A 359 -4.12 -9.53 11.27
C ASN A 359 -4.02 -9.01 9.84
N LEU A 360 -2.97 -8.23 9.55
CA LEU A 360 -2.71 -7.66 8.23
C LEU A 360 -2.56 -8.73 7.14
N LYS A 361 -2.01 -9.91 7.49
CA LYS A 361 -1.88 -11.06 6.60
C LYS A 361 -3.25 -11.49 6.06
N GLU A 362 -4.18 -11.72 6.97
CA GLU A 362 -5.54 -12.14 6.62
C GLU A 362 -6.34 -11.01 5.99
N MET A 363 -6.18 -9.77 6.47
CA MET A 363 -6.85 -8.60 5.88
C MET A 363 -6.57 -8.44 4.38
N LEU A 364 -5.34 -8.68 3.95
CA LEU A 364 -4.93 -8.54 2.55
C LEU A 364 -5.03 -9.87 1.79
N GLN A 365 -5.45 -10.95 2.43
CA GLN A 365 -5.40 -12.31 1.87
C GLN A 365 -4.03 -12.59 1.25
N ALA A 366 -2.98 -12.37 2.07
CA ALA A 366 -1.61 -12.22 1.60
C ALA A 366 -1.08 -13.44 0.83
N GLU A 367 -1.48 -14.66 1.22
CA GLU A 367 -1.07 -15.89 0.52
C GLU A 367 -1.57 -15.93 -0.93
N LYS A 368 -2.79 -15.44 -1.18
CA LYS A 368 -3.36 -15.38 -2.54
C LYS A 368 -2.95 -14.12 -3.30
N THR A 369 -2.77 -13.01 -2.60
CA THR A 369 -2.42 -11.72 -3.21
C THR A 369 -0.94 -11.68 -3.65
N TYR A 370 -0.05 -12.29 -2.86
CA TYR A 370 1.41 -12.22 -3.08
C TYR A 370 2.05 -13.57 -3.38
N GLY A 371 1.30 -14.67 -3.36
CA GLY A 371 1.79 -16.01 -3.68
C GLY A 371 2.28 -16.14 -5.12
N GLU A 372 3.07 -17.15 -5.38
CA GLU A 372 3.61 -17.47 -6.73
C GLU A 372 2.52 -17.78 -7.74
N ASN A 373 1.48 -18.48 -7.31
CA ASN A 373 0.30 -18.81 -8.10
C ASN A 373 -0.93 -18.22 -7.41
N PRO A 374 -1.38 -17.01 -7.82
CA PRO A 374 -2.59 -16.42 -7.28
C PRO A 374 -3.77 -17.37 -7.54
N ALA A 375 -4.22 -18.05 -6.50
CA ALA A 375 -5.43 -18.89 -6.59
C ALA A 375 -6.66 -17.98 -6.71
N GLU A 376 -7.72 -18.50 -7.35
CA GLU A 376 -9.00 -17.80 -7.38
C GLU A 376 -9.50 -17.57 -5.94
N MET A 377 -9.86 -16.33 -5.64
CA MET A 377 -10.44 -15.94 -4.36
C MET A 377 -11.94 -16.21 -4.36
N THR A 378 -12.44 -16.78 -3.30
CA THR A 378 -13.88 -16.87 -3.02
C THR A 378 -14.48 -15.47 -2.83
N LEU A 379 -15.81 -15.36 -2.87
CA LEU A 379 -16.49 -14.08 -2.61
C LEU A 379 -16.13 -13.50 -1.23
N GLY A 380 -16.03 -14.35 -0.20
CA GLY A 380 -15.62 -13.94 1.14
C GLY A 380 -14.20 -13.39 1.18
N GLU A 381 -13.25 -14.07 0.54
CA GLU A 381 -11.85 -13.63 0.46
C GLU A 381 -11.71 -12.33 -0.34
N LEU A 382 -12.44 -12.18 -1.44
CA LEU A 382 -12.49 -10.92 -2.20
C LEU A 382 -13.07 -9.78 -1.35
N ALA A 383 -14.10 -10.07 -0.55
CA ALA A 383 -14.68 -9.09 0.36
C ALA A 383 -13.69 -8.67 1.45
N ILE A 384 -13.00 -9.61 2.08
CA ILE A 384 -11.99 -9.34 3.11
C ILE A 384 -10.84 -8.52 2.53
N ALA A 385 -10.24 -8.96 1.42
CA ALA A 385 -9.13 -8.26 0.78
C ALA A 385 -9.54 -6.84 0.30
N GLY A 386 -10.81 -6.66 -0.12
CA GLY A 386 -11.37 -5.35 -0.47
C GLY A 386 -11.45 -4.41 0.73
N VAL A 387 -11.97 -4.88 1.87
CA VAL A 387 -11.99 -4.12 3.13
C VAL A 387 -10.57 -3.82 3.61
N GLY A 388 -9.68 -4.82 3.59
CA GLY A 388 -8.28 -4.66 3.99
C GLY A 388 -7.52 -3.64 3.16
N SER A 389 -7.73 -3.64 1.84
CA SER A 389 -7.12 -2.64 0.94
C SER A 389 -7.63 -1.23 1.21
N SER A 390 -8.92 -1.08 1.47
CA SER A 390 -9.53 0.20 1.85
C SER A 390 -9.03 0.69 3.20
N TYR A 391 -8.91 -0.21 4.18
CA TYR A 391 -8.36 0.09 5.49
C TYR A 391 -6.90 0.59 5.40
N LEU A 392 -6.03 -0.15 4.70
CA LEU A 392 -4.63 0.25 4.50
C LEU A 392 -4.50 1.63 3.86
N LEU A 393 -5.25 1.90 2.78
CA LEU A 393 -5.20 3.20 2.09
C LEU A 393 -5.79 4.33 2.94
N THR A 394 -6.83 4.05 3.73
CA THR A 394 -7.38 5.04 4.69
C THR A 394 -6.31 5.43 5.70
N GLN A 395 -5.67 4.45 6.35
CA GLN A 395 -4.62 4.71 7.33
C GLN A 395 -3.44 5.46 6.70
N LEU A 396 -3.04 5.07 5.48
CA LEU A 396 -1.97 5.74 4.75
C LEU A 396 -2.28 7.23 4.49
N LEU A 397 -3.47 7.54 3.98
CA LEU A 397 -3.85 8.92 3.71
C LEU A 397 -4.09 9.74 4.98
N CYS A 398 -4.70 9.14 6.00
CA CYS A 398 -5.03 9.85 7.24
C CYS A 398 -3.82 10.01 8.17
N GLU A 399 -3.01 8.97 8.37
CA GLU A 399 -1.90 9.00 9.32
C GLU A 399 -0.62 9.57 8.73
N GLU A 400 -0.24 9.18 7.50
CA GLU A 400 1.01 9.64 6.89
C GLU A 400 0.84 11.03 6.23
N PHE A 401 -0.26 11.23 5.50
CA PHE A 401 -0.51 12.49 4.80
C PHE A 401 -1.45 13.45 5.55
N ALA A 402 -2.00 13.05 6.69
CA ALA A 402 -2.93 13.85 7.50
C ALA A 402 -4.18 14.33 6.73
N VAL A 403 -4.61 13.60 5.71
CA VAL A 403 -5.84 13.90 4.95
C VAL A 403 -7.06 13.58 5.81
N LYS A 404 -7.98 14.54 5.94
CA LYS A 404 -9.21 14.36 6.73
C LYS A 404 -10.41 14.40 5.79
N PRO A 405 -11.20 13.32 5.70
CA PRO A 405 -12.43 13.34 4.91
C PRO A 405 -13.53 14.13 5.62
N ASP A 406 -14.29 14.92 4.85
CA ASP A 406 -15.49 15.61 5.31
C ASP A 406 -16.74 14.73 5.08
N PHE A 407 -16.68 13.90 4.03
CA PHE A 407 -17.73 12.97 3.66
C PHE A 407 -17.15 11.57 3.46
N ALA A 408 -17.98 10.56 3.69
CA ALA A 408 -17.66 9.18 3.35
C ALA A 408 -18.90 8.46 2.83
N LEU A 409 -18.71 7.63 1.80
CA LEU A 409 -19.75 6.78 1.23
C LEU A 409 -19.16 5.49 0.68
N GLY A 410 -20.00 4.47 0.53
CA GLY A 410 -19.59 3.17 0.02
C GLY A 410 -20.42 2.71 -1.18
N TYR A 411 -19.74 2.02 -2.11
CA TYR A 411 -20.40 1.29 -3.20
C TYR A 411 -20.60 -0.16 -2.78
N SER A 412 -21.84 -0.60 -2.56
CA SER A 412 -22.13 -1.99 -2.18
C SER A 412 -21.41 -2.38 -0.87
N LYS A 413 -20.58 -3.41 -0.87
CA LYS A 413 -19.71 -3.81 0.25
C LYS A 413 -18.82 -2.67 0.76
N GLY A 414 -18.58 -1.66 -0.05
CA GLY A 414 -17.83 -0.46 0.33
C GLY A 414 -18.43 0.27 1.54
N GLU A 415 -19.73 0.15 1.80
CA GLU A 415 -20.33 0.73 3.01
C GLU A 415 -19.75 0.09 4.28
N ALA A 416 -19.60 -1.23 4.33
CA ALA A 416 -18.95 -1.90 5.45
C ALA A 416 -17.45 -1.52 5.53
N SER A 417 -16.75 -1.35 4.39
CA SER A 417 -15.36 -0.88 4.36
C SER A 417 -15.22 0.52 4.95
N MET A 418 -16.17 1.41 4.69
CA MET A 418 -16.24 2.76 5.24
C MET A 418 -16.27 2.74 6.78
N TRP A 419 -17.19 1.97 7.36
CA TRP A 419 -17.33 1.87 8.82
C TRP A 419 -16.11 1.21 9.48
N ALA A 420 -15.52 0.21 8.82
CA ALA A 420 -14.32 -0.47 9.29
C ALA A 420 -13.08 0.43 9.28
N SER A 421 -12.95 1.30 8.26
CA SER A 421 -11.71 2.04 7.99
C SER A 421 -11.62 3.38 8.71
N LEU A 422 -12.74 3.99 9.06
CA LEU A 422 -12.81 5.35 9.61
C LEU A 422 -12.97 5.39 11.14
N GLY A 423 -12.56 4.33 11.83
CA GLY A 423 -12.52 4.32 13.30
C GLY A 423 -13.90 4.31 13.95
N VAL A 424 -14.92 3.77 13.29
CA VAL A 424 -16.27 3.65 13.85
C VAL A 424 -16.42 2.34 14.62
N TRP A 425 -16.06 1.21 14.01
CA TRP A 425 -16.06 -0.10 14.70
C TRP A 425 -14.82 -0.29 15.56
N LYS A 426 -15.00 -0.75 16.79
CA LYS A 426 -13.92 -0.95 17.76
C LYS A 426 -12.93 -2.03 17.34
N ASN A 427 -13.41 -3.10 16.72
CA ASN A 427 -12.58 -4.23 16.27
C ASN A 427 -13.02 -4.72 14.87
N PRO A 428 -12.71 -4.01 13.80
CA PRO A 428 -13.10 -4.42 12.45
C PRO A 428 -12.44 -5.74 12.01
N HIS A 429 -11.29 -6.11 12.63
CA HIS A 429 -10.58 -7.35 12.30
C HIS A 429 -11.35 -8.61 12.73
N ALA A 430 -12.22 -8.51 13.75
CA ALA A 430 -13.06 -9.64 14.18
C ALA A 430 -14.01 -10.14 13.08
N LEU A 431 -14.38 -9.28 12.12
CA LEU A 431 -15.23 -9.64 11.00
C LEU A 431 -14.54 -10.54 9.97
N ILE A 432 -13.20 -10.67 9.98
CA ILE A 432 -12.46 -11.47 9.00
C ILE A 432 -12.88 -12.93 9.11
N GLU A 433 -12.69 -13.54 10.29
CA GLU A 433 -13.05 -14.94 10.53
C GLU A 433 -14.55 -15.18 10.36
N LEU A 434 -15.38 -14.26 10.86
CA LEU A 434 -16.83 -14.33 10.71
C LEU A 434 -17.25 -14.31 9.22
N THR A 435 -16.61 -13.49 8.37
CA THR A 435 -16.92 -13.42 6.93
C THR A 435 -16.56 -14.73 6.22
N GLN A 436 -15.45 -15.37 6.60
CA GLN A 436 -15.02 -16.64 5.99
C GLN A 436 -15.95 -17.81 6.33
N THR A 437 -16.56 -17.79 7.51
CA THR A 437 -17.36 -18.92 8.03
C THR A 437 -18.87 -18.68 7.96
N SER A 438 -19.33 -17.44 7.82
CA SER A 438 -20.75 -17.10 7.83
C SER A 438 -21.51 -17.73 6.66
N PRO A 439 -22.63 -18.43 6.94
CA PRO A 439 -23.52 -18.96 5.90
C PRO A 439 -24.05 -17.88 4.94
N ILE A 440 -24.17 -16.63 5.37
CA ILE A 440 -24.59 -15.50 4.52
C ILE A 440 -23.71 -15.46 3.26
N PHE A 441 -22.38 -15.44 3.44
CA PHE A 441 -21.41 -15.26 2.34
C PHE A 441 -20.99 -16.58 1.68
N THR A 442 -21.13 -17.73 2.36
CA THR A 442 -20.65 -19.01 1.85
C THR A 442 -21.71 -19.82 1.14
N THR A 443 -22.97 -19.69 1.54
CA THR A 443 -24.07 -20.53 1.01
C THR A 443 -25.34 -19.78 0.67
N ALA A 444 -25.71 -18.72 1.40
CA ALA A 444 -27.02 -18.09 1.21
C ALA A 444 -27.09 -17.24 -0.07
N ILE A 445 -26.16 -16.32 -0.23
CA ILE A 445 -26.12 -15.40 -1.39
C ILE A 445 -25.10 -15.78 -2.45
N SER A 446 -24.29 -16.79 -2.19
CA SER A 446 -23.30 -17.35 -3.12
C SER A 446 -23.24 -18.87 -2.95
N GLY A 447 -22.33 -19.54 -3.60
CA GLY A 447 -22.18 -20.99 -3.51
C GLY A 447 -23.50 -21.72 -3.85
N LYS A 448 -24.16 -22.29 -2.86
CA LYS A 448 -25.44 -23.03 -3.04
C LYS A 448 -26.64 -22.13 -3.32
N LEU A 449 -26.53 -20.80 -3.10
CA LEU A 449 -27.60 -19.81 -3.30
C LEU A 449 -28.90 -20.19 -2.58
N THR A 450 -28.80 -20.58 -1.28
CA THR A 450 -29.96 -21.07 -0.53
C THR A 450 -31.09 -20.01 -0.42
N ALA A 451 -30.75 -18.72 -0.32
CA ALA A 451 -31.76 -17.65 -0.35
C ALA A 451 -32.51 -17.56 -1.68
N VAL A 452 -31.82 -17.80 -2.81
CA VAL A 452 -32.44 -17.84 -4.13
C VAL A 452 -33.30 -19.09 -4.27
N ARG A 453 -32.84 -20.24 -3.80
CA ARG A 453 -33.58 -21.50 -3.81
C ARG A 453 -34.90 -21.36 -3.07
N GLU A 454 -34.88 -20.76 -1.90
CA GLU A 454 -36.08 -20.44 -1.10
C GLU A 454 -37.01 -19.50 -1.86
N ALA A 455 -36.51 -18.37 -2.36
CA ALA A 455 -37.29 -17.38 -3.07
C ALA A 455 -37.94 -17.92 -4.36
N TRP A 456 -37.29 -18.88 -5.03
CA TRP A 456 -37.82 -19.50 -6.25
C TRP A 456 -38.59 -20.78 -5.98
N GLN A 457 -38.71 -21.21 -4.72
CA GLN A 457 -39.39 -22.43 -4.27
C GLN A 457 -38.86 -23.68 -4.96
N LEU A 458 -37.53 -23.79 -5.10
CA LEU A 458 -36.86 -24.90 -5.76
C LEU A 458 -36.56 -26.01 -4.77
N THR A 459 -36.64 -27.26 -5.26
CA THR A 459 -36.19 -28.45 -4.55
C THR A 459 -34.66 -28.55 -4.58
N ASP A 460 -34.04 -29.37 -3.73
CA ASP A 460 -32.60 -29.56 -3.70
C ASP A 460 -32.02 -30.16 -4.98
N ALA A 461 -32.86 -30.86 -5.77
CA ALA A 461 -32.46 -31.49 -7.04
C ALA A 461 -32.41 -30.49 -8.22
N GLU A 462 -33.04 -29.33 -8.10
CA GLU A 462 -33.06 -28.32 -9.18
C GLU A 462 -31.78 -27.46 -9.16
N GLU A 463 -31.18 -27.29 -10.32
CA GLU A 463 -29.97 -26.51 -10.49
C GLU A 463 -30.30 -24.99 -10.63
N ILE A 464 -29.50 -24.15 -10.00
CA ILE A 464 -29.58 -22.69 -10.14
C ILE A 464 -28.43 -22.24 -11.03
N THR A 465 -28.74 -21.81 -12.24
CA THR A 465 -27.78 -21.14 -13.13
C THR A 465 -27.93 -19.64 -12.95
N TRP A 466 -27.14 -19.07 -12.04
CA TRP A 466 -27.12 -17.64 -11.72
C TRP A 466 -26.01 -16.91 -12.46
N ASN A 467 -26.31 -15.72 -13.00
CA ASN A 467 -25.29 -14.83 -13.56
C ASN A 467 -25.69 -13.37 -13.35
N SER A 468 -24.74 -12.46 -13.57
CA SER A 468 -24.96 -11.04 -13.62
C SER A 468 -24.43 -10.45 -14.92
N PHE A 469 -25.08 -9.37 -15.39
CA PHE A 469 -24.79 -8.74 -16.68
C PHE A 469 -24.72 -7.22 -16.48
N VAL A 470 -23.63 -6.60 -16.93
CA VAL A 470 -23.56 -5.15 -17.06
C VAL A 470 -24.18 -4.77 -18.41
N VAL A 471 -25.19 -3.92 -18.39
CA VAL A 471 -25.91 -3.48 -19.58
C VAL A 471 -25.96 -1.95 -19.64
N ARG A 472 -25.74 -1.40 -20.84
CA ARG A 472 -25.92 0.03 -21.08
C ARG A 472 -27.40 0.32 -21.40
N CYS A 473 -28.14 0.70 -20.38
CA CYS A 473 -29.58 0.98 -20.43
C CYS A 473 -29.97 1.84 -19.23
N ASP A 474 -31.00 2.65 -19.38
CA ASP A 474 -31.65 3.31 -18.25
C ASP A 474 -32.42 2.29 -17.39
N SER A 475 -32.55 2.58 -16.09
CA SER A 475 -33.22 1.67 -15.15
C SER A 475 -34.72 1.52 -15.45
N ALA A 476 -35.39 2.60 -15.84
CA ALA A 476 -36.84 2.60 -16.10
C ALA A 476 -37.24 1.63 -17.23
N SER A 477 -36.40 1.54 -18.30
CA SER A 477 -36.61 0.57 -19.37
C SER A 477 -36.50 -0.88 -18.91
N ILE A 478 -35.60 -1.15 -17.95
CA ILE A 478 -35.45 -2.48 -17.34
C ILE A 478 -36.65 -2.77 -16.42
N GLU A 479 -36.96 -1.85 -15.52
CA GLU A 479 -38.05 -1.96 -14.54
C GLU A 479 -39.40 -2.24 -15.18
N ALA A 480 -39.68 -1.58 -16.30
CA ALA A 480 -40.91 -1.78 -17.05
C ALA A 480 -41.10 -3.22 -17.57
N LEU A 481 -39.99 -3.95 -17.80
CA LEU A 481 -40.01 -5.32 -18.30
C LEU A 481 -39.87 -6.40 -17.20
N LEU A 482 -39.35 -6.06 -16.01
CA LEU A 482 -39.14 -7.02 -14.93
C LEU A 482 -40.37 -7.86 -14.58
N PRO A 483 -41.64 -7.35 -14.60
CA PRO A 483 -42.82 -8.16 -14.31
C PRO A 483 -43.00 -9.36 -15.26
N GLU A 484 -42.48 -9.28 -16.49
CA GLU A 484 -42.51 -10.38 -17.45
C GLU A 484 -41.35 -11.40 -17.26
N PHE A 485 -40.36 -11.07 -16.44
CA PHE A 485 -39.15 -11.85 -16.21
C PHE A 485 -38.87 -12.08 -14.70
N PRO A 486 -39.69 -12.84 -13.99
CA PRO A 486 -39.76 -12.88 -12.52
C PRO A 486 -38.46 -13.43 -11.85
N ARG A 487 -37.53 -14.01 -12.60
CA ARG A 487 -36.24 -14.49 -12.10
C ARG A 487 -35.06 -13.61 -12.58
N ALA A 488 -35.33 -12.41 -13.06
CA ALA A 488 -34.34 -11.38 -13.35
C ALA A 488 -34.57 -10.19 -12.42
N TYR A 489 -33.51 -9.57 -11.95
CA TYR A 489 -33.52 -8.50 -10.97
C TYR A 489 -32.61 -7.36 -11.42
N LEU A 490 -33.07 -6.11 -11.25
CA LEU A 490 -32.21 -4.94 -11.33
C LEU A 490 -31.43 -4.84 -10.04
N ALA A 491 -30.14 -5.19 -10.08
CA ALA A 491 -29.31 -5.23 -8.89
C ALA A 491 -28.66 -3.86 -8.60
N ILE A 492 -28.09 -3.18 -9.63
CA ILE A 492 -27.38 -1.92 -9.43
C ILE A 492 -27.67 -0.95 -10.56
N ILE A 493 -27.86 0.34 -10.22
CA ILE A 493 -27.97 1.48 -11.13
C ILE A 493 -26.70 2.31 -10.97
N GLN A 494 -25.93 2.51 -12.06
CA GLN A 494 -24.60 3.14 -12.00
C GLN A 494 -24.30 3.97 -13.26
N GLY A 495 -24.85 5.17 -13.31
CA GLY A 495 -24.70 6.10 -14.43
C GLY A 495 -25.52 5.66 -15.66
N ASP A 496 -24.85 5.48 -16.80
CA ASP A 496 -25.46 5.04 -18.07
C ASP A 496 -25.55 3.51 -18.19
N THR A 497 -25.22 2.79 -17.13
CA THR A 497 -25.23 1.33 -17.07
C THR A 497 -25.98 0.82 -15.85
N CYS A 498 -26.57 -0.37 -15.99
CA CYS A 498 -27.20 -1.11 -14.92
C CYS A 498 -26.56 -2.50 -14.79
N VAL A 499 -26.68 -3.11 -13.60
CA VAL A 499 -26.37 -4.51 -13.38
C VAL A 499 -27.68 -5.28 -13.24
N LEU A 500 -27.89 -6.22 -14.15
CA LEU A 500 -28.98 -7.18 -14.12
C LEU A 500 -28.44 -8.48 -13.55
N ALA A 501 -29.12 -9.07 -12.58
CA ALA A 501 -28.71 -10.34 -11.96
C ALA A 501 -29.89 -11.30 -11.86
N GLY A 502 -29.64 -12.61 -11.83
CA GLY A 502 -30.70 -13.61 -11.70
C GLY A 502 -30.44 -14.89 -12.48
N CYS A 503 -31.52 -15.61 -12.85
CA CYS A 503 -31.43 -16.76 -13.74
C CYS A 503 -30.81 -16.34 -15.08
N GLU A 504 -29.72 -16.97 -15.48
CA GLU A 504 -28.99 -16.58 -16.69
C GLU A 504 -29.87 -16.58 -17.93
N ALA A 505 -30.69 -17.60 -18.12
CA ALA A 505 -31.60 -17.71 -19.27
C ALA A 505 -32.63 -16.56 -19.26
N THR A 506 -33.19 -16.24 -18.09
CA THR A 506 -34.17 -15.17 -17.93
C THR A 506 -33.55 -13.79 -18.18
N CYS A 507 -32.35 -13.56 -17.64
CA CYS A 507 -31.62 -12.31 -17.88
C CYS A 507 -31.29 -12.12 -19.37
N ARG A 508 -30.86 -13.18 -20.06
CA ARG A 508 -30.58 -13.15 -21.51
C ARG A 508 -31.86 -12.88 -22.33
N ALA A 509 -32.98 -13.49 -21.94
CA ALA A 509 -34.28 -13.25 -22.59
C ALA A 509 -34.73 -11.78 -22.43
N LEU A 510 -34.60 -11.21 -21.23
CA LEU A 510 -34.89 -9.80 -20.96
C LEU A 510 -33.99 -8.88 -21.79
N LEU A 511 -32.65 -9.14 -21.82
CA LEU A 511 -31.70 -8.37 -22.62
C LEU A 511 -32.05 -8.44 -24.12
N LYS A 512 -32.46 -9.59 -24.62
CA LYS A 512 -32.94 -9.77 -26.02
C LYS A 512 -34.19 -8.92 -26.29
N LYS A 513 -35.14 -8.91 -25.36
CA LYS A 513 -36.36 -8.08 -25.48
C LYS A 513 -36.07 -6.58 -25.45
N LEU A 514 -35.11 -6.15 -24.63
CA LEU A 514 -34.58 -4.77 -24.60
C LEU A 514 -33.80 -4.40 -25.87
N GLY A 515 -33.43 -5.36 -26.72
CA GLY A 515 -32.54 -5.11 -27.86
C GLY A 515 -31.13 -4.65 -27.42
N LYS A 516 -30.68 -5.03 -26.21
CA LYS A 516 -29.40 -4.61 -25.62
C LYS A 516 -28.47 -5.80 -25.45
N ARG A 517 -27.16 -5.51 -25.55
CA ARG A 517 -26.12 -6.48 -25.24
C ARG A 517 -25.67 -6.30 -23.78
N GLY A 518 -25.76 -7.35 -22.99
CA GLY A 518 -25.18 -7.43 -21.65
C GLY A 518 -23.81 -8.11 -21.70
N ILE A 519 -22.87 -7.60 -20.89
CA ILE A 519 -21.56 -8.21 -20.67
C ILE A 519 -21.69 -9.04 -19.39
N ALA A 520 -21.49 -10.36 -19.50
CA ALA A 520 -21.52 -11.25 -18.34
C ALA A 520 -20.38 -10.87 -17.40
N ALA A 521 -20.70 -10.66 -16.13
CA ALA A 521 -19.72 -10.38 -15.09
C ALA A 521 -19.23 -11.65 -14.40
N ASN A 522 -19.86 -12.79 -14.68
CA ASN A 522 -19.55 -14.12 -14.11
C ASN A 522 -19.45 -14.13 -12.58
N ARG A 523 -20.21 -13.23 -11.93
CA ARG A 523 -20.30 -13.16 -10.47
C ARG A 523 -21.56 -13.86 -9.99
N VAL A 524 -21.37 -14.81 -9.11
CA VAL A 524 -22.45 -15.59 -8.48
C VAL A 524 -22.72 -15.02 -7.11
N THR A 525 -23.58 -13.98 -7.07
CA THR A 525 -24.06 -13.41 -5.80
C THR A 525 -25.49 -12.86 -5.97
N ALA A 526 -26.35 -13.13 -4.99
CA ALA A 526 -27.70 -12.62 -4.91
C ALA A 526 -27.83 -11.26 -4.20
N MET A 527 -26.70 -10.62 -3.85
CA MET A 527 -26.73 -9.26 -3.26
C MET A 527 -27.49 -8.29 -4.16
N HIS A 528 -28.11 -7.31 -3.55
CA HIS A 528 -28.90 -6.26 -4.22
C HIS A 528 -30.09 -6.79 -5.03
N THR A 529 -30.63 -7.94 -4.64
CA THR A 529 -31.79 -8.55 -5.30
C THR A 529 -32.83 -8.98 -4.28
N THR A 530 -34.10 -9.08 -4.71
CA THR A 530 -35.21 -9.50 -3.86
C THR A 530 -34.97 -10.81 -3.10
N PRO A 531 -34.35 -11.86 -3.67
CA PRO A 531 -34.03 -13.07 -2.91
C PRO A 531 -33.16 -12.83 -1.66
N ALA A 532 -32.33 -11.79 -1.64
CA ALA A 532 -31.49 -11.48 -0.49
C ALA A 532 -32.27 -10.93 0.71
N LEU A 533 -33.53 -10.52 0.53
CA LEU A 533 -34.39 -9.98 1.62
C LEU A 533 -34.58 -10.98 2.76
N SER A 534 -34.61 -12.29 2.48
CA SER A 534 -34.71 -13.33 3.51
C SER A 534 -33.50 -13.32 4.47
N GLN A 535 -32.40 -12.69 4.08
CA GLN A 535 -31.16 -12.59 4.85
C GLN A 535 -31.04 -11.30 5.67
N HIS A 536 -31.96 -10.36 5.54
CA HIS A 536 -31.88 -9.03 6.15
C HIS A 536 -31.56 -9.07 7.65
N SER A 537 -32.30 -9.85 8.43
CA SER A 537 -32.08 -9.97 9.88
C SER A 537 -30.70 -10.54 10.23
N GLN A 538 -30.24 -11.56 9.50
CA GLN A 538 -28.95 -12.20 9.71
C GLN A 538 -27.80 -11.24 9.30
N VAL A 539 -27.98 -10.46 8.24
CA VAL A 539 -27.02 -9.42 7.82
C VAL A 539 -26.97 -8.31 8.88
N THR A 540 -28.11 -7.89 9.41
CA THR A 540 -28.17 -6.91 10.52
C THR A 540 -27.42 -7.43 11.76
N GLU A 541 -27.70 -8.66 12.18
CA GLU A 541 -27.00 -9.28 13.31
C GLU A 541 -25.50 -9.35 13.08
N PHE A 542 -25.07 -9.77 11.89
CA PHE A 542 -23.66 -9.86 11.51
C PHE A 542 -22.93 -8.52 11.61
N TYR A 543 -23.56 -7.42 11.19
CA TYR A 543 -22.97 -6.08 11.20
C TYR A 543 -23.25 -5.27 12.46
N THR A 544 -23.99 -5.81 13.44
CA THR A 544 -24.16 -5.20 14.76
C THR A 544 -22.86 -5.36 15.55
N GLN A 545 -21.94 -4.41 15.38
CA GLN A 545 -20.60 -4.43 15.96
C GLN A 545 -20.43 -3.39 17.05
N PRO A 546 -19.58 -3.65 18.07
CA PRO A 546 -19.20 -2.65 19.06
C PRO A 546 -18.53 -1.43 18.42
N LEU A 547 -18.92 -0.23 18.85
CA LEU A 547 -18.34 1.02 18.36
C LEU A 547 -17.15 1.47 19.22
N CYS A 548 -16.29 2.30 18.61
CA CYS A 548 -15.22 2.99 19.33
C CYS A 548 -15.79 3.96 20.36
N ASP A 549 -15.05 4.18 21.45
CA ASP A 549 -15.45 5.10 22.54
C ASP A 549 -15.45 6.56 22.07
N GLN A 550 -14.62 6.88 21.06
CA GLN A 550 -14.58 8.19 20.41
C GLN A 550 -14.93 8.00 18.92
N LEU A 551 -16.09 8.49 18.54
CA LEU A 551 -16.59 8.41 17.17
C LEU A 551 -16.13 9.63 16.35
N PRO A 552 -15.91 9.48 15.03
CA PRO A 552 -15.54 10.59 14.15
C PRO A 552 -16.76 11.52 13.93
N THR A 553 -16.80 12.64 14.66
CA THR A 553 -17.91 13.61 14.60
C THR A 553 -17.82 14.57 13.42
N ASN A 554 -16.65 14.65 12.77
CA ASN A 554 -16.39 15.60 11.68
C ASN A 554 -16.66 15.02 10.29
N ILE A 555 -17.02 13.73 10.21
CA ILE A 555 -17.26 13.05 8.94
C ILE A 555 -18.77 12.87 8.75
N LYS A 556 -19.27 13.27 7.59
CA LYS A 556 -20.65 13.04 7.20
C LYS A 556 -20.75 11.74 6.41
N PHE A 557 -21.31 10.73 7.03
CA PHE A 557 -21.52 9.42 6.41
C PHE A 557 -22.79 9.44 5.56
N ILE A 558 -22.69 8.98 4.30
CA ILE A 558 -23.82 8.94 3.35
C ILE A 558 -24.02 7.48 2.93
N SER A 559 -25.16 6.91 3.30
CA SER A 559 -25.53 5.54 2.97
C SER A 559 -26.56 5.49 1.85
N ALA A 560 -26.46 4.48 0.98
CA ALA A 560 -27.47 4.18 -0.03
C ALA A 560 -28.83 3.78 0.58
N ALA A 561 -28.86 3.24 1.79
CA ALA A 561 -30.08 2.95 2.54
C ALA A 561 -30.94 4.19 2.79
N GLY A 562 -30.32 5.38 2.91
CA GLY A 562 -31.04 6.65 3.06
C GLY A 562 -31.86 7.07 1.83
N LEU A 563 -31.65 6.43 0.68
CA LEU A 563 -32.41 6.67 -0.54
C LEU A 563 -33.69 5.84 -0.63
N LEU A 564 -33.83 4.83 0.22
CA LEU A 564 -35.01 3.98 0.23
C LEU A 564 -36.25 4.76 0.75
N PRO A 565 -37.44 4.54 0.19
CA PRO A 565 -38.63 5.29 0.57
C PRO A 565 -38.92 5.29 2.06
N GLN A 566 -38.66 4.17 2.76
CA GLN A 566 -38.88 4.04 4.20
C GLN A 566 -37.88 4.83 5.04
N ASN A 567 -36.73 5.19 4.48
CA ASN A 567 -35.61 5.85 5.18
C ASN A 567 -35.41 7.32 4.74
N GLN A 568 -36.23 7.83 3.84
CA GLN A 568 -36.08 9.20 3.32
C GLN A 568 -36.11 10.23 4.45
N ASN A 569 -35.11 11.12 4.44
CA ASN A 569 -34.92 12.18 5.43
C ASN A 569 -34.49 11.71 6.85
N VAL A 570 -34.15 10.45 7.04
CA VAL A 570 -33.56 9.98 8.29
C VAL A 570 -32.04 9.92 8.11
N PRO A 571 -31.26 10.79 8.81
CA PRO A 571 -29.81 10.66 8.81
C PRO A 571 -29.43 9.30 9.42
N VAL A 572 -28.40 8.64 8.89
CA VAL A 572 -27.85 7.44 9.50
C VAL A 572 -27.26 7.86 10.85
N SER A 573 -27.87 7.38 11.92
CA SER A 573 -27.33 7.57 13.27
C SER A 573 -26.08 6.73 13.42
N ILE A 574 -25.04 7.28 14.06
CA ILE A 574 -23.81 6.53 14.34
C ILE A 574 -24.04 5.72 15.64
N ASP A 575 -24.88 4.74 15.55
CA ASP A 575 -25.09 3.70 16.56
C ASP A 575 -25.03 2.32 15.88
N SER A 576 -24.69 1.30 16.66
CA SER A 576 -24.45 -0.05 16.14
C SER A 576 -25.62 -0.62 15.34
N GLN A 577 -26.85 -0.41 15.81
CA GLN A 577 -28.05 -0.97 15.17
C GLN A 577 -28.39 -0.22 13.87
N SER A 578 -28.32 1.11 13.87
CA SER A 578 -28.59 1.93 12.68
C SER A 578 -27.59 1.65 11.57
N ILE A 579 -26.30 1.50 11.91
CA ILE A 579 -25.26 1.11 10.97
C ILE A 579 -25.53 -0.27 10.37
N ALA A 580 -25.84 -1.25 11.22
CA ALA A 580 -26.12 -2.62 10.78
C ALA A 580 -27.35 -2.69 9.88
N ASN A 581 -28.41 -1.96 10.23
CA ASN A 581 -29.61 -1.86 9.41
C ASN A 581 -29.33 -1.20 8.05
N SER A 582 -28.55 -0.11 8.02
CA SER A 582 -28.21 0.55 6.76
C SER A 582 -27.43 -0.34 5.79
N ILE A 583 -26.52 -1.15 6.34
CA ILE A 583 -25.77 -2.14 5.56
C ILE A 583 -26.71 -3.24 5.06
N ALA A 584 -27.61 -3.75 5.92
CA ALA A 584 -28.57 -4.79 5.54
C ALA A 584 -29.56 -4.30 4.47
N ASP A 585 -30.06 -3.08 4.60
CA ASP A 585 -30.91 -2.44 3.60
C ASP A 585 -30.22 -2.33 2.25
N THR A 586 -28.99 -1.80 2.24
CA THR A 586 -28.17 -1.69 1.01
C THR A 586 -27.86 -3.06 0.41
N PHE A 587 -27.57 -4.06 1.26
CA PHE A 587 -27.22 -5.42 0.85
C PHE A 587 -28.40 -6.15 0.19
N CYS A 588 -29.63 -5.96 0.71
CA CYS A 588 -30.80 -6.75 0.34
C CYS A 588 -31.67 -6.08 -0.73
N THR A 589 -31.40 -4.82 -1.11
CA THR A 589 -32.19 -4.07 -2.08
C THR A 589 -31.37 -3.56 -3.24
N THR A 590 -32.02 -3.15 -4.34
CA THR A 590 -31.34 -2.54 -5.47
C THR A 590 -30.49 -1.34 -5.02
N LEU A 591 -29.23 -1.33 -5.41
CA LEU A 591 -28.30 -0.22 -5.13
C LEU A 591 -28.42 0.84 -6.23
N ASP A 592 -28.95 2.02 -5.90
CA ASP A 592 -28.87 3.18 -6.79
C ASP A 592 -27.65 4.05 -6.46
N PHE A 593 -26.50 3.68 -7.06
CA PHE A 593 -25.27 4.43 -6.89
C PHE A 593 -25.31 5.79 -7.57
N THR A 594 -26.10 5.96 -8.63
CA THR A 594 -26.27 7.24 -9.31
C THR A 594 -26.96 8.25 -8.40
N ALA A 595 -28.04 7.84 -7.77
CA ALA A 595 -28.75 8.68 -6.80
C ALA A 595 -27.86 8.97 -5.58
N LEU A 596 -27.08 8.00 -5.09
CA LEU A 596 -26.15 8.20 -3.98
C LEU A 596 -25.12 9.31 -4.26
N ILE A 597 -24.51 9.30 -5.45
CA ILE A 597 -23.55 10.35 -5.85
C ILE A 597 -24.24 11.72 -6.00
N ARG A 598 -25.45 11.76 -6.55
CA ARG A 598 -26.23 13.01 -6.65
C ARG A 598 -26.55 13.57 -5.27
N THR A 599 -27.04 12.74 -4.35
CA THR A 599 -27.29 13.11 -2.95
C THR A 599 -26.03 13.62 -2.26
N ALA A 600 -24.89 12.96 -2.45
CA ALA A 600 -23.62 13.44 -1.91
C ALA A 600 -23.27 14.84 -2.44
N ARG A 601 -23.45 15.11 -3.74
CA ARG A 601 -23.21 16.43 -4.33
C ARG A 601 -24.18 17.49 -3.81
N GLU A 602 -25.47 17.16 -3.64
CA GLU A 602 -26.47 18.02 -3.03
C GLU A 602 -26.11 18.40 -1.59
N GLN A 603 -25.47 17.49 -0.87
CA GLN A 603 -24.96 17.75 0.47
C GLN A 603 -23.63 18.51 0.50
N GLY A 604 -23.05 18.82 -0.66
CA GLY A 604 -21.86 19.64 -0.81
C GLY A 604 -20.59 18.90 -1.25
N ALA A 605 -20.60 17.57 -1.35
CA ALA A 605 -19.45 16.80 -1.83
C ALA A 605 -19.04 17.20 -3.27
N ARG A 606 -17.73 17.42 -3.48
CA ARG A 606 -17.20 17.85 -4.79
C ARG A 606 -16.00 17.03 -5.24
N LEU A 607 -15.11 16.66 -4.34
CA LEU A 607 -13.90 15.87 -4.60
C LEU A 607 -14.07 14.47 -4.05
N PHE A 608 -14.22 13.49 -4.94
CA PHE A 608 -14.42 12.08 -4.59
C PHE A 608 -13.11 11.32 -4.73
N VAL A 609 -12.59 10.81 -3.62
CA VAL A 609 -11.34 10.05 -3.55
C VAL A 609 -11.66 8.58 -3.34
N GLU A 610 -11.40 7.73 -4.33
CA GLU A 610 -11.58 6.28 -4.21
C GLU A 610 -10.50 5.68 -3.32
N ILE A 611 -10.94 5.07 -2.23
CA ILE A 611 -10.11 4.45 -1.19
C ILE A 611 -10.21 2.93 -1.30
N GLY A 612 -9.45 2.36 -2.21
CA GLY A 612 -9.43 0.91 -2.44
C GLY A 612 -8.48 0.53 -3.57
N ALA A 613 -8.31 -0.75 -3.78
CA ALA A 613 -7.54 -1.26 -4.91
C ALA A 613 -8.26 -0.94 -6.23
N ASP A 614 -7.45 -0.57 -7.27
CA ASP A 614 -7.93 -0.16 -8.58
C ASP A 614 -8.75 1.17 -8.55
N ARG A 615 -9.36 1.54 -9.67
CA ARG A 615 -10.08 2.82 -9.88
C ARG A 615 -11.46 2.63 -10.52
N GLN A 616 -12.18 1.60 -10.12
CA GLN A 616 -13.47 1.25 -10.72
C GLN A 616 -14.57 2.24 -10.36
N THR A 617 -14.66 2.60 -9.08
CA THR A 617 -15.69 3.49 -8.55
C THR A 617 -15.49 4.93 -9.04
N SER A 618 -14.24 5.42 -9.10
CA SER A 618 -13.90 6.71 -9.72
C SER A 618 -14.36 6.78 -11.17
N THR A 619 -14.14 5.70 -11.92
CA THR A 619 -14.60 5.62 -13.32
C THR A 619 -16.13 5.70 -13.44
N LEU A 620 -16.89 5.09 -12.51
CA LEU A 620 -18.33 5.18 -12.47
C LEU A 620 -18.81 6.61 -12.13
N ILE A 621 -18.20 7.24 -11.13
CA ILE A 621 -18.52 8.63 -10.74
C ILE A 621 -18.21 9.60 -11.88
N ASP A 622 -17.09 9.44 -12.58
CA ASP A 622 -16.76 10.27 -13.74
C ASP A 622 -17.81 10.12 -14.88
N LYS A 623 -18.39 8.94 -15.06
CA LYS A 623 -19.49 8.74 -16.01
C LYS A 623 -20.78 9.46 -15.55
N ILE A 624 -21.11 9.35 -14.27
CA ILE A 624 -22.27 10.04 -13.67
C ILE A 624 -22.08 11.56 -13.83
N ASN A 625 -20.90 12.09 -13.48
CA ASN A 625 -20.61 13.52 -13.60
C ASN A 625 -20.73 14.04 -15.04
N ARG A 626 -20.28 13.24 -16.03
CA ARG A 626 -20.43 13.58 -17.46
C ARG A 626 -21.88 13.57 -17.89
N THR A 627 -22.67 12.59 -17.47
CA THR A 627 -24.11 12.50 -17.77
C THR A 627 -24.87 13.67 -17.18
N ASP A 628 -24.51 14.12 -15.99
CA ASP A 628 -25.11 15.25 -15.29
C ASP A 628 -24.53 16.62 -15.70
N ASN A 629 -23.53 16.68 -16.59
CA ASN A 629 -22.82 17.90 -17.04
C ASN A 629 -22.18 18.70 -15.90
N VAL A 630 -21.65 18.05 -14.87
CA VAL A 630 -21.04 18.70 -13.68
C VAL A 630 -19.54 18.42 -13.54
N THR A 631 -18.85 18.14 -14.64
CA THR A 631 -17.41 17.76 -14.63
C THR A 631 -16.47 18.86 -14.18
N THR A 632 -16.88 20.11 -14.22
CA THR A 632 -16.12 21.26 -13.68
C THR A 632 -16.36 21.49 -12.19
N GLU A 633 -17.47 20.98 -11.65
CA GLU A 633 -17.88 21.19 -10.26
C GLU A 633 -17.60 19.96 -9.37
N SER A 634 -17.41 18.80 -9.99
CA SER A 634 -17.22 17.53 -9.30
C SER A 634 -16.19 16.70 -10.04
N CYS A 635 -15.18 16.20 -9.32
CA CYS A 635 -14.12 15.38 -9.90
C CYS A 635 -13.77 14.19 -9.01
N THR A 636 -13.04 13.25 -9.59
CA THR A 636 -12.62 12.02 -8.93
C THR A 636 -11.11 11.90 -8.89
N VAL A 637 -10.63 11.25 -7.85
CA VAL A 637 -9.24 10.86 -7.63
C VAL A 637 -9.22 9.41 -7.20
N ALA A 638 -8.29 8.60 -7.70
CA ALA A 638 -8.06 7.23 -7.23
C ALA A 638 -6.76 7.17 -6.43
N ALA A 639 -6.80 6.59 -5.24
CA ALA A 639 -5.61 6.39 -4.41
C ALA A 639 -4.72 5.26 -4.96
N ASN A 640 -5.29 4.32 -5.72
CA ASN A 640 -4.58 3.23 -6.38
C ASN A 640 -5.15 2.95 -7.78
N ALA A 641 -4.38 2.29 -8.64
CA ALA A 641 -4.83 1.83 -9.95
C ALA A 641 -4.04 0.60 -10.40
N LYS A 642 -4.76 -0.45 -10.80
CA LYS A 642 -4.18 -1.66 -11.38
C LYS A 642 -3.36 -1.35 -12.63
N GLY A 643 -2.19 -1.98 -12.76
CA GLY A 643 -1.30 -1.84 -13.91
C GLY A 643 -0.34 -0.65 -13.86
N GLY A 644 -0.41 0.18 -12.82
CA GLY A 644 0.59 1.20 -12.51
C GLY A 644 1.50 0.78 -11.35
N GLU A 645 2.61 1.49 -11.16
CA GLU A 645 3.38 1.42 -9.93
C GLU A 645 2.57 2.05 -8.79
N ASP A 646 2.46 1.37 -7.65
CA ASP A 646 1.65 1.82 -6.52
C ASP A 646 2.06 3.22 -6.03
N ILE A 647 3.38 3.48 -5.94
CA ILE A 647 3.90 4.79 -5.51
C ILE A 647 3.60 5.90 -6.52
N VAL A 648 3.73 5.62 -7.81
CA VAL A 648 3.41 6.61 -8.85
C VAL A 648 1.92 6.95 -8.82
N THR A 649 1.06 5.97 -8.60
CA THR A 649 -0.39 6.18 -8.47
C THR A 649 -0.73 7.00 -7.22
N LEU A 650 -0.09 6.69 -6.09
CA LEU A 650 -0.24 7.46 -4.85
C LEU A 650 0.21 8.91 -5.05
N LEU A 651 1.35 9.15 -5.70
CA LEU A 651 1.83 10.52 -5.99
C LEU A 651 0.86 11.28 -6.90
N LYS A 652 0.21 10.62 -7.87
CA LYS A 652 -0.86 11.22 -8.68
C LYS A 652 -2.09 11.59 -7.85
N CYS A 653 -2.43 10.78 -6.86
CA CYS A 653 -3.50 11.10 -5.89
C CYS A 653 -3.12 12.34 -5.08
N ILE A 654 -1.96 12.35 -4.45
CA ILE A 654 -1.47 13.46 -3.63
C ILE A 654 -1.38 14.76 -4.46
N ALA A 655 -0.90 14.69 -5.70
CA ALA A 655 -0.85 15.84 -6.61
C ALA A 655 -2.23 16.47 -6.84
N GLN A 656 -3.25 15.64 -7.07
CA GLN A 656 -4.61 16.14 -7.24
C GLN A 656 -5.19 16.73 -5.95
N LEU A 657 -4.91 16.13 -4.79
CA LEU A 657 -5.30 16.71 -3.51
C LEU A 657 -4.66 18.09 -3.29
N ILE A 658 -3.37 18.24 -3.63
CA ILE A 658 -2.67 19.55 -3.57
C ILE A 658 -3.32 20.56 -4.51
N THR A 659 -3.61 20.22 -5.77
CA THR A 659 -4.21 21.15 -6.72
C THR A 659 -5.64 21.54 -6.35
N HIS A 660 -6.35 20.71 -5.60
CA HIS A 660 -7.65 21.03 -5.02
C HIS A 660 -7.54 21.70 -3.64
N GLN A 661 -6.33 22.00 -3.19
CA GLN A 661 -6.05 22.72 -1.92
C GLN A 661 -6.59 22.00 -0.68
N ILE A 662 -6.57 20.68 -0.72
CA ILE A 662 -6.90 19.87 0.45
C ILE A 662 -5.75 19.96 1.45
N PRO A 663 -6.03 20.31 2.71
CA PRO A 663 -5.00 20.30 3.75
C PRO A 663 -4.40 18.91 3.92
N LEU A 664 -3.09 18.81 3.77
CA LEU A 664 -2.35 17.57 3.95
C LEU A 664 -0.89 17.84 4.38
N SER A 665 -0.24 16.81 4.92
CA SER A 665 1.17 16.83 5.29
C SER A 665 2.06 16.54 4.08
N LEU A 666 3.06 17.40 3.83
CA LEU A 666 4.10 17.16 2.83
C LEU A 666 5.30 16.38 3.40
N SER A 667 5.29 16.06 4.71
CA SER A 667 6.40 15.37 5.37
C SER A 667 6.82 14.07 4.67
N PRO A 668 5.89 13.21 4.20
CA PRO A 668 6.28 11.99 3.47
C PRO A 668 6.99 12.27 2.13
N LEU A 669 6.66 13.37 1.46
CA LEU A 669 7.32 13.77 0.21
C LEU A 669 8.74 14.31 0.46
N LEU A 670 8.96 14.99 1.58
CA LEU A 670 10.26 15.53 1.98
C LEU A 670 11.18 14.52 2.61
N GLN A 671 10.60 13.41 3.11
CA GLN A 671 11.34 12.40 3.84
C GLN A 671 12.50 11.80 3.04
N GLY A 672 13.70 11.85 3.62
CA GLY A 672 14.90 11.26 3.05
C GLY A 672 15.57 12.06 1.92
N LEU A 673 15.01 13.20 1.48
CA LEU A 673 15.61 13.98 0.38
C LEU A 673 16.95 14.60 0.77
N GLU A 674 17.07 15.21 1.94
CA GLU A 674 18.34 15.77 2.43
C GLU A 674 19.42 14.71 2.57
N GLU A 675 19.05 13.54 3.06
CA GLU A 675 19.99 12.42 3.21
C GLU A 675 20.47 11.89 1.85
N GLN A 676 19.56 11.79 0.86
CA GLN A 676 19.96 11.47 -0.52
C GLN A 676 20.97 12.47 -1.05
N VAL A 677 20.72 13.77 -0.88
CA VAL A 677 21.65 14.84 -1.30
C VAL A 677 23.01 14.68 -0.64
N ASN A 678 23.05 14.46 0.69
CA ASN A 678 24.30 14.33 1.43
C ASN A 678 25.06 13.05 1.01
N THR A 679 24.39 11.92 0.86
CA THR A 679 24.98 10.66 0.40
C THR A 679 25.58 10.80 -0.99
N LEU A 680 24.87 11.44 -1.94
CA LEU A 680 25.36 11.66 -3.29
C LEU A 680 26.59 12.57 -3.34
N LYS A 681 26.62 13.64 -2.53
CA LYS A 681 27.79 14.52 -2.40
C LYS A 681 29.01 13.80 -1.83
N LEU A 682 28.84 12.95 -0.83
CA LEU A 682 29.93 12.14 -0.27
C LEU A 682 30.52 11.17 -1.31
N ARG A 683 29.68 10.53 -2.12
CA ARG A 683 30.11 9.64 -3.22
C ARG A 683 30.94 10.41 -4.26
N SER A 684 30.52 11.61 -4.62
CA SER A 684 31.24 12.48 -5.54
C SER A 684 32.63 12.86 -5.01
N ALA A 685 32.74 13.21 -3.72
CA ALA A 685 34.01 13.53 -3.08
C ALA A 685 34.98 12.32 -3.03
N SER A 686 34.45 11.12 -2.80
CA SER A 686 35.25 9.89 -2.76
C SER A 686 35.80 9.50 -4.13
N SER A 687 35.01 9.68 -5.18
CA SER A 687 35.46 9.41 -6.56
C SER A 687 36.49 10.41 -7.09
N ALA A 688 36.49 11.65 -6.59
CA ALA A 688 37.47 12.68 -6.94
C ALA A 688 38.87 12.40 -6.35
N ASN A 689 38.92 11.71 -5.19
CA ASN A 689 40.18 11.38 -4.50
C ASN A 689 40.87 10.10 -5.04
N THR A 690 40.26 9.38 -5.98
CA THR A 690 40.77 8.13 -6.55
C THR A 690 41.45 8.29 -7.91
N ILE A 691 41.75 9.50 -8.39
CA ILE A 691 42.55 9.72 -9.60
C ILE A 691 44.02 9.44 -9.22
N PRO A 692 44.69 8.41 -9.76
CA PRO A 692 46.13 8.19 -9.50
C PRO A 692 46.91 9.35 -10.14
N ASN A 693 47.78 9.95 -9.34
CA ASN A 693 48.83 10.84 -9.81
C ASN A 693 49.80 10.06 -10.72
N THR A 694 49.47 9.93 -11.99
CA THR A 694 50.38 9.44 -13.02
C THR A 694 50.93 10.65 -13.81
N THR A 695 51.94 11.31 -13.24
CA THR A 695 52.93 12.04 -14.01
C THR A 695 54.19 12.22 -13.12
N GLN A 696 55.13 11.30 -13.22
CA GLN A 696 56.54 11.64 -13.21
C GLN A 696 57.16 10.90 -14.35
N GLY A 697 57.34 11.63 -15.45
CA GLY A 697 58.23 11.25 -16.51
C GLY A 697 59.68 11.33 -15.97
N GLU A 698 60.45 10.31 -16.21
CA GLU A 698 61.90 10.37 -16.16
C GLU A 698 62.45 11.02 -17.43
N PRO A 699 63.46 11.88 -17.32
CA PRO A 699 64.21 12.30 -18.49
C PRO A 699 65.40 11.34 -18.71
N VAL A 700 65.54 10.87 -19.92
CA VAL A 700 66.70 10.27 -20.66
C VAL A 700 67.58 9.26 -19.94
#